data_57515cea9a630d97d50997112bfd3062
#
_entry.id   57515cea9a630d97d50997112bfd3062
#
_cell.length_a   1.000
_cell.length_b   1.000
_cell.length_c   1.000
_cell.angle_alpha   90.00
_cell.angle_beta   90.00
_cell.angle_gamma   90.00
#
_symmetry.space_group_name_H-M   'P 1'
#
loop_
_entity.id
_entity.type
_entity.pdbx_description
1 polymer ?
#
loop_
_entity_poly.entity_id
_entity_poly.type
_entity_poly.pdbx_seq_one_letter_code
_entity_poly.pdbx_strand_id
1 'polypeptide(L)'
;MKGGTTGSVLIYAEKSRIGPWILLRSGKRRVRFTTNAYPKEQRHDAWRFALKRVSVTLEQVDDALYGELVQFRSSTGIDFSRITGTPQSWTIDFRDQPASYWLAMILDGSGEMRDGDQTLMLDDGDMICGRGDSPVTLGFGRENRTLVIRLSHNVLSQRLKAPVPSAPRKIATDTGAARVFCGMLRALAETIPDITMDQARPVELAFLEFLVTSLLDNAPAKALGGAAGMRAALLERIFQTIEIRLSDPDLNYQQVAAEHGISPRYLQKLFESIDDSFGHYVKVRRLERCRLDLRSPLHVQKSISDILFEWGFNDSASFSRAFREQYGVSPREYRKGATAVEEEAPPLLRRGRPARSERATQRLEAEPDGEASPSEPGPVETGVADGQPVRHHHLPVSPETVHWGYLSRNLKPALHVRSGDYVTVETLTHHANDDPERMVEGDPGAESVYHWDAEGKAVDRRGAGPMDASAFGRGAGEGFGVHICTGPIAVEGAMPGDLIEVRILDLKPRPSGNPRFADKSFGSNAATYWGFHYRDLLTEPKQREVITIYEVEASGGRQPTAHAVYSYRWTEQVDPSGVHHARYDYPGVPVDPATIQRNYDVLRNVEIPVRPHFGLIALAPAYQGLVDSVPPAAYGGNLDNWRTGPGSRIFLPVQVPGALLSLGDPHASQGDSELCGTAIECSMTALIQVVHHRAASVMDPLRDLDYPLIETENEWVIMGFSHPDYLKELGEDAQSEVYKQSSIDAAMRDAFRKARRFLMTAKRLSEDEAISLLSVGVDFGVSQVVNGNYGVHAIIRKAMFTS
;
A
#
# COMPACT_ATOMS: atom_id res chain seq x y z
N MET A 1 -48.86 -8.06 -0.19
CA MET A 1 -49.46 -6.71 -0.11
C MET A 1 -48.71 -5.90 0.93
N LYS A 2 -48.37 -4.64 0.58
CA LYS A 2 -47.59 -3.60 1.32
C LYS A 2 -46.05 -3.88 1.26
N GLY A 3 -45.22 -3.29 0.47
CA GLY A 3 -45.21 -1.89 0.00
C GLY A 3 -44.48 -1.04 1.02
N GLY A 4 -43.13 -1.10 1.04
CA GLY A 4 -42.25 -0.26 1.85
C GLY A 4 -41.47 0.70 0.95
N THR A 5 -41.99 1.89 0.80
CA THR A 5 -41.40 3.04 0.13
C THR A 5 -40.15 3.52 0.85
N THR A 6 -39.03 3.56 0.15
CA THR A 6 -37.81 4.28 0.56
C THR A 6 -38.08 5.79 0.60
N GLY A 7 -38.17 6.35 1.79
CA GLY A 7 -38.40 7.77 2.00
C GLY A 7 -37.15 8.61 1.68
N SER A 8 -37.26 9.44 0.64
CA SER A 8 -36.35 10.54 0.38
C SER A 8 -36.57 11.65 1.42
N VAL A 9 -35.56 11.92 2.23
CA VAL A 9 -35.62 13.02 3.20
C VAL A 9 -35.15 14.31 2.54
N LEU A 10 -36.07 15.26 2.35
CA LEU A 10 -35.82 16.65 1.99
C LEU A 10 -35.25 17.41 3.22
N ILE A 11 -34.02 17.86 3.12
CA ILE A 11 -33.43 18.79 4.12
C ILE A 11 -33.59 20.22 3.56
N TYR A 12 -34.39 21.02 4.23
CA TYR A 12 -34.49 22.47 4.01
C TYR A 12 -33.27 23.16 4.65
N ALA A 13 -32.47 23.84 3.83
CA ALA A 13 -31.48 24.79 4.31
C ALA A 13 -32.08 26.20 4.31
N GLU A 14 -31.88 26.94 5.42
CA GLU A 14 -32.37 28.30 5.62
C GLU A 14 -31.84 29.26 4.56
N LYS A 15 -32.77 30.04 4.06
CA LYS A 15 -32.70 31.31 3.33
C LYS A 15 -31.37 31.75 2.75
N SER A 16 -30.93 31.11 1.67
CA SER A 16 -30.28 31.79 0.56
C SER A 16 -31.23 31.75 -0.66
N ARG A 17 -31.22 32.81 -1.51
CA ARG A 17 -32.13 33.01 -2.64
C ARG A 17 -32.08 31.94 -3.77
N ILE A 18 -31.54 30.78 -3.54
CA ILE A 18 -31.32 29.68 -4.50
C ILE A 18 -31.94 28.40 -3.90
N GLY A 19 -32.91 27.80 -4.57
CA GLY A 19 -33.78 26.73 -4.13
C GLY A 19 -33.11 25.37 -3.88
N PRO A 20 -33.87 24.28 -3.66
CA PRO A 20 -33.39 23.06 -3.02
C PRO A 20 -32.50 22.20 -3.92
N TRP A 21 -31.36 21.77 -3.37
CA TRP A 21 -30.49 20.73 -3.93
C TRP A 21 -30.93 19.35 -3.42
N ILE A 22 -31.14 18.40 -4.32
CA ILE A 22 -31.32 16.99 -3.91
C ILE A 22 -29.93 16.36 -3.78
N LEU A 23 -29.42 16.32 -2.55
CA LEU A 23 -28.23 15.56 -2.17
C LEU A 23 -28.65 14.11 -1.88
N LEU A 24 -28.29 13.20 -2.77
CA LEU A 24 -28.35 11.78 -2.43
C LEU A 24 -27.28 11.49 -1.35
N ARG A 25 -27.73 10.99 -0.18
CA ARG A 25 -26.86 10.64 0.93
C ARG A 25 -25.95 9.45 0.54
N SER A 26 -24.74 9.75 0.15
CA SER A 26 -23.53 8.99 0.45
C SER A 26 -22.34 9.84 0.01
N GLY A 27 -21.67 10.53 0.91
CA GLY A 27 -20.46 11.32 0.71
C GLY A 27 -20.59 12.48 -0.30
N LYS A 28 -19.87 13.55 -0.14
CA LYS A 28 -19.84 14.81 -0.94
C LYS A 28 -19.46 14.63 -2.44
N ARG A 29 -19.54 13.43 -2.99
CA ARG A 29 -18.98 13.08 -4.34
C ARG A 29 -20.03 12.90 -5.43
N ARG A 30 -21.33 12.99 -5.12
CA ARG A 30 -22.42 12.89 -6.11
C ARG A 30 -23.31 14.11 -6.07
N VAL A 31 -23.65 14.59 -7.25
CA VAL A 31 -24.57 15.72 -7.42
C VAL A 31 -25.59 15.36 -8.49
N ARG A 32 -26.86 15.56 -8.19
CA ARG A 32 -27.92 15.59 -9.20
C ARG A 32 -28.66 16.92 -9.08
N PHE A 33 -28.81 17.57 -10.20
CA PHE A 33 -29.47 18.85 -10.33
C PHE A 33 -30.45 18.81 -11.49
N THR A 34 -31.61 19.48 -11.36
CA THR A 34 -32.54 19.72 -12.46
C THR A 34 -33.18 21.08 -12.34
N THR A 35 -33.30 21.79 -13.46
CA THR A 35 -33.99 23.09 -13.52
C THR A 35 -35.48 22.98 -13.23
N ASN A 36 -36.08 21.81 -13.37
CA ASN A 36 -37.52 21.60 -13.05
C ASN A 36 -37.83 21.77 -11.56
N ALA A 37 -36.84 21.73 -10.70
CA ALA A 37 -36.97 22.00 -9.27
C ALA A 37 -37.11 23.49 -8.94
N TYR A 38 -37.00 24.38 -9.94
CA TYR A 38 -37.00 25.83 -9.78
C TYR A 38 -38.15 26.49 -10.53
N PRO A 39 -38.68 27.63 -10.01
CA PRO A 39 -39.59 28.51 -10.78
C PRO A 39 -38.96 28.94 -12.10
N LYS A 40 -39.80 29.17 -13.12
CA LYS A 40 -39.29 29.50 -14.49
C LYS A 40 -38.31 30.67 -14.49
N GLU A 41 -38.60 31.68 -13.69
CA GLU A 41 -37.79 32.91 -13.59
C GLU A 41 -36.41 32.71 -13.00
N GLN A 42 -36.22 31.63 -12.27
CA GLN A 42 -34.95 31.30 -11.57
C GLN A 42 -34.15 30.20 -12.28
N ARG A 43 -34.69 29.54 -13.30
CA ARG A 43 -34.07 28.39 -13.94
C ARG A 43 -32.74 28.75 -14.60
N HIS A 44 -32.63 29.89 -15.23
CA HIS A 44 -31.40 30.33 -15.89
C HIS A 44 -30.24 30.52 -14.90
N ASP A 45 -30.50 31.22 -13.80
CA ASP A 45 -29.47 31.47 -12.79
C ASP A 45 -29.06 30.16 -12.07
N ALA A 46 -30.06 29.34 -11.77
CA ALA A 46 -29.82 28.05 -11.14
C ALA A 46 -29.01 27.09 -12.04
N TRP A 47 -29.31 27.12 -13.37
CA TRP A 47 -28.56 26.31 -14.36
C TRP A 47 -27.14 26.80 -14.55
N ARG A 48 -26.93 28.11 -14.70
CA ARG A 48 -25.60 28.73 -14.75
C ARG A 48 -24.76 28.39 -13.55
N PHE A 49 -25.36 28.45 -12.36
CA PHE A 49 -24.68 28.06 -11.13
C PHE A 49 -24.32 26.56 -11.08
N ALA A 50 -25.22 25.67 -11.54
CA ALA A 50 -24.95 24.24 -11.56
C ALA A 50 -23.81 23.87 -12.53
N LEU A 51 -23.80 24.42 -13.74
CA LEU A 51 -22.77 24.20 -14.75
C LEU A 51 -21.40 24.72 -14.29
N LYS A 52 -21.35 25.89 -13.64
CA LYS A 52 -20.10 26.45 -13.12
C LYS A 52 -19.38 25.52 -12.15
N ARG A 53 -20.08 24.66 -11.42
CA ARG A 53 -19.49 23.66 -10.51
C ARG A 53 -18.74 22.55 -11.22
N VAL A 54 -19.01 22.32 -12.48
CA VAL A 54 -18.33 21.34 -13.34
C VAL A 54 -17.42 22.04 -14.36
N SER A 55 -17.06 23.30 -14.09
CA SER A 55 -16.19 24.13 -14.94
C SER A 55 -16.75 24.28 -16.35
N VAL A 56 -18.06 24.46 -16.44
CA VAL A 56 -18.80 24.73 -17.67
C VAL A 56 -19.53 26.07 -17.51
N THR A 57 -19.32 27.00 -18.46
CA THR A 57 -19.93 28.32 -18.48
C THR A 57 -21.03 28.33 -19.50
N LEU A 58 -22.26 28.68 -19.10
CA LEU A 58 -23.40 28.84 -20.00
C LEU A 58 -23.26 30.11 -20.79
N GLU A 59 -23.22 30.04 -22.11
CA GLU A 59 -23.13 31.18 -23.05
C GLU A 59 -24.51 31.63 -23.53
N GLN A 60 -25.24 30.73 -24.13
CA GLN A 60 -26.58 30.98 -24.70
C GLN A 60 -27.52 29.83 -24.34
N VAL A 61 -28.79 30.14 -24.15
CA VAL A 61 -29.84 29.16 -23.86
C VAL A 61 -31.20 29.71 -24.34
N ASP A 62 -32.09 28.81 -24.71
CA ASP A 62 -33.47 29.12 -25.10
C ASP A 62 -34.33 29.52 -23.89
N ASP A 63 -35.37 30.33 -24.10
CA ASP A 63 -36.33 30.75 -23.07
C ASP A 63 -37.06 29.58 -22.41
N ALA A 64 -37.22 28.45 -23.11
CA ALA A 64 -37.83 27.21 -22.59
C ALA A 64 -36.83 26.29 -21.90
N LEU A 65 -35.94 26.84 -21.06
CA LEU A 65 -34.85 26.13 -20.43
C LEU A 65 -35.30 24.91 -19.63
N TYR A 66 -34.87 23.76 -20.07
CA TYR A 66 -34.70 22.54 -19.28
C TYR A 66 -33.22 22.16 -19.22
N GLY A 67 -32.73 21.80 -18.01
CA GLY A 67 -31.37 21.30 -17.83
C GLY A 67 -31.30 20.30 -16.66
N GLU A 68 -30.59 19.21 -16.88
CA GLU A 68 -30.25 18.22 -15.84
C GLU A 68 -28.73 17.99 -15.83
N LEU A 69 -28.13 18.01 -14.64
CA LEU A 69 -26.73 17.68 -14.40
C LEU A 69 -26.66 16.51 -13.41
N VAL A 70 -25.97 15.46 -13.80
CA VAL A 70 -25.63 14.34 -12.91
C VAL A 70 -24.12 14.23 -12.89
N GLN A 71 -23.49 14.39 -11.72
CA GLN A 71 -22.05 14.30 -11.54
C GLN A 71 -21.68 13.22 -10.56
N PHE A 72 -20.60 12.50 -10.88
CA PHE A 72 -19.89 11.58 -9.99
C PHE A 72 -18.41 11.96 -9.97
N ARG A 73 -17.85 12.16 -8.78
CA ARG A 73 -16.42 12.39 -8.54
C ARG A 73 -15.77 11.15 -7.99
N SER A 74 -14.78 10.66 -8.68
CA SER A 74 -14.03 9.50 -8.27
C SER A 74 -12.99 9.83 -7.19
N SER A 75 -12.46 8.79 -6.52
CA SER A 75 -11.36 8.93 -5.58
C SER A 75 -10.02 9.21 -6.26
N THR A 76 -9.87 8.84 -7.53
CA THR A 76 -8.63 8.98 -8.30
C THR A 76 -8.50 10.34 -8.99
N GLY A 77 -9.51 11.23 -8.88
CA GLY A 77 -9.49 12.55 -9.49
C GLY A 77 -10.05 12.58 -10.92
N ILE A 78 -10.90 11.61 -11.27
CA ILE A 78 -11.70 11.65 -12.51
C ILE A 78 -13.11 12.11 -12.16
N ASP A 79 -13.60 13.15 -12.83
CA ASP A 79 -14.95 13.68 -12.66
C ASP A 79 -15.78 13.33 -13.88
N PHE A 80 -16.86 12.60 -13.69
CA PHE A 80 -17.83 12.25 -14.74
C PHE A 80 -19.06 13.13 -14.57
N SER A 81 -19.43 13.89 -15.61
CA SER A 81 -20.58 14.82 -15.59
C SER A 81 -21.45 14.60 -16.81
N ARG A 82 -22.68 14.12 -16.61
CA ARG A 82 -23.69 14.06 -17.67
C ARG A 82 -24.54 15.32 -17.64
N ILE A 83 -24.56 16.04 -18.75
CA ILE A 83 -25.32 17.27 -18.99
C ILE A 83 -26.40 16.95 -20.01
N THR A 84 -27.64 17.23 -19.66
CA THR A 84 -28.81 17.12 -20.55
C THR A 84 -29.52 18.47 -20.59
N GLY A 85 -29.96 18.93 -21.76
CA GLY A 85 -30.67 20.21 -21.83
C GLY A 85 -31.30 20.50 -23.19
N THR A 86 -32.18 21.50 -23.18
CA THR A 86 -32.74 22.17 -24.36
C THR A 86 -31.62 22.83 -25.17
N PRO A 87 -31.91 23.40 -26.40
CA PRO A 87 -30.90 24.11 -27.16
C PRO A 87 -30.13 25.12 -26.33
N GLN A 88 -28.80 24.99 -26.35
CA GLN A 88 -27.92 25.83 -25.55
C GLN A 88 -26.48 25.79 -26.07
N SER A 89 -25.70 26.79 -25.72
CA SER A 89 -24.25 26.73 -25.88
C SER A 89 -23.54 26.99 -24.55
N TRP A 90 -22.45 26.29 -24.35
CA TRP A 90 -21.65 26.42 -23.15
C TRP A 90 -20.18 26.13 -23.42
N THR A 91 -19.33 26.77 -22.63
CA THR A 91 -17.86 26.64 -22.73
C THR A 91 -17.33 25.74 -21.64
N ILE A 92 -16.56 24.72 -22.01
CA ILE A 92 -15.71 23.93 -21.10
C ILE A 92 -14.47 24.77 -20.81
N ASP A 93 -14.24 25.12 -19.54
CA ASP A 93 -13.12 25.97 -19.14
C ASP A 93 -12.50 25.43 -17.84
N PHE A 94 -11.32 24.83 -17.93
CA PHE A 94 -10.55 24.32 -16.81
C PHE A 94 -9.26 25.13 -16.59
N ARG A 95 -9.21 26.41 -17.00
CA ARG A 95 -8.01 27.26 -16.80
C ARG A 95 -7.68 27.52 -15.34
N ASP A 96 -8.61 27.33 -14.43
CA ASP A 96 -8.40 27.27 -12.98
C ASP A 96 -7.68 25.97 -12.56
N GLN A 97 -7.64 24.95 -13.43
CA GLN A 97 -6.97 23.68 -13.26
C GLN A 97 -6.15 23.30 -14.51
N PRO A 98 -5.13 24.08 -14.88
CA PRO A 98 -4.45 23.98 -16.18
C PRO A 98 -3.76 22.63 -16.40
N ALA A 99 -3.35 21.95 -15.32
CA ALA A 99 -2.80 20.61 -15.38
C ALA A 99 -3.90 19.52 -15.41
N SER A 100 -4.95 19.72 -16.21
CA SER A 100 -6.01 18.73 -16.41
C SER A 100 -6.22 18.44 -17.89
N TYR A 101 -6.89 17.31 -18.15
CA TYR A 101 -7.40 16.94 -19.46
C TYR A 101 -8.91 16.78 -19.39
N TRP A 102 -9.59 16.96 -20.52
CA TRP A 102 -11.01 16.71 -20.61
C TRP A 102 -11.35 15.86 -21.83
N LEU A 103 -12.40 15.08 -21.71
CA LEU A 103 -13.06 14.35 -22.78
C LEU A 103 -14.54 14.71 -22.76
N ALA A 104 -15.10 15.06 -23.90
CA ALA A 104 -16.53 15.19 -24.05
C ALA A 104 -17.04 14.24 -25.12
N MET A 105 -18.18 13.59 -24.86
CA MET A 105 -18.85 12.68 -25.77
C MET A 105 -20.30 13.12 -25.98
N ILE A 106 -20.72 13.25 -27.23
CA ILE A 106 -22.11 13.47 -27.56
C ILE A 106 -22.88 12.15 -27.42
N LEU A 107 -23.76 12.10 -26.42
CA LEU A 107 -24.56 10.89 -26.14
C LEU A 107 -25.84 10.84 -26.97
N ASP A 108 -26.39 12.04 -27.29
CA ASP A 108 -27.60 12.21 -28.05
C ASP A 108 -27.66 13.65 -28.60
N GLY A 109 -28.08 13.80 -29.84
CA GLY A 109 -28.18 15.09 -30.53
C GLY A 109 -27.00 15.36 -31.46
N SER A 110 -26.98 16.56 -32.02
CA SER A 110 -25.89 17.07 -32.86
C SER A 110 -25.54 18.48 -32.43
N GLY A 111 -24.30 18.90 -32.64
CA GLY A 111 -23.80 20.20 -32.22
C GLY A 111 -22.57 20.64 -33.00
N GLU A 112 -22.00 21.74 -32.58
CA GLU A 112 -20.76 22.27 -33.12
C GLU A 112 -19.77 22.57 -31.98
N MET A 113 -18.50 22.30 -32.23
CA MET A 113 -17.40 22.72 -31.36
C MET A 113 -16.70 23.91 -31.99
N ARG A 114 -16.47 24.96 -31.20
CA ARG A 114 -15.72 26.15 -31.62
C ARG A 114 -14.45 26.30 -30.77
N ASP A 115 -13.32 26.38 -31.46
CA ASP A 115 -11.99 26.64 -30.87
C ASP A 115 -11.34 27.77 -31.67
N GLY A 116 -11.45 29.00 -31.17
CA GLY A 116 -11.10 30.21 -31.94
C GLY A 116 -11.91 30.31 -33.21
N ASP A 117 -11.23 30.37 -34.36
CA ASP A 117 -11.85 30.46 -35.70
C ASP A 117 -12.23 29.09 -36.30
N GLN A 118 -11.93 28.01 -35.63
CA GLN A 118 -12.25 26.65 -36.11
C GLN A 118 -13.60 26.18 -35.60
N THR A 119 -14.42 25.68 -36.50
CA THR A 119 -15.70 25.03 -36.17
C THR A 119 -15.69 23.59 -36.65
N LEU A 120 -16.00 22.67 -35.76
CA LEU A 120 -16.11 21.25 -36.02
C LEU A 120 -17.54 20.78 -35.72
N MET A 121 -18.17 20.12 -36.68
CA MET A 121 -19.50 19.51 -36.47
C MET A 121 -19.38 18.24 -35.68
N LEU A 122 -20.29 18.06 -34.73
CA LEU A 122 -20.38 16.92 -33.84
C LEU A 122 -21.72 16.21 -33.97
N ASP A 123 -21.69 14.92 -34.16
CA ASP A 123 -22.86 14.05 -34.23
C ASP A 123 -22.89 13.07 -33.03
N ASP A 124 -24.00 12.38 -32.92
CA ASP A 124 -24.20 11.33 -31.92
C ASP A 124 -23.06 10.28 -31.93
N GLY A 125 -22.45 10.04 -30.78
CA GLY A 125 -21.29 9.14 -30.59
C GLY A 125 -19.94 9.81 -30.80
N ASP A 126 -19.87 11.05 -31.23
CA ASP A 126 -18.61 11.77 -31.39
C ASP A 126 -17.94 12.03 -30.04
N MET A 127 -16.64 11.82 -30.00
CA MET A 127 -15.78 12.08 -28.85
C MET A 127 -14.76 13.15 -29.21
N ILE A 128 -14.60 14.12 -28.33
CA ILE A 128 -13.57 15.18 -28.44
C ILE A 128 -12.77 15.24 -27.14
N CYS A 129 -11.50 15.52 -27.25
CA CYS A 129 -10.63 15.68 -26.08
C CYS A 129 -9.70 16.89 -26.24
N GLY A 130 -9.27 17.42 -25.10
CA GLY A 130 -8.36 18.56 -25.07
C GLY A 130 -7.69 18.70 -23.69
N ARG A 131 -6.83 19.71 -23.60
CA ARG A 131 -6.17 20.12 -22.34
C ARG A 131 -7.03 21.13 -21.60
N GLY A 132 -6.85 21.21 -20.29
CA GLY A 132 -7.59 22.12 -19.43
C GLY A 132 -7.25 23.60 -19.64
N ASP A 133 -6.10 23.91 -20.22
CA ASP A 133 -5.63 25.27 -20.53
C ASP A 133 -6.28 25.87 -21.79
N SER A 134 -7.02 25.10 -22.59
CA SER A 134 -7.68 25.54 -23.82
C SER A 134 -9.20 25.47 -23.68
N PRO A 135 -9.90 26.59 -23.47
CA PRO A 135 -11.36 26.62 -23.39
C PRO A 135 -12.00 26.32 -24.75
N VAL A 136 -13.09 25.57 -24.73
CA VAL A 136 -13.82 25.14 -25.93
C VAL A 136 -15.32 25.40 -25.78
N THR A 137 -15.95 25.99 -26.77
CA THR A 137 -17.38 26.20 -26.78
C THR A 137 -18.10 25.10 -27.56
N LEU A 138 -19.10 24.49 -26.95
CA LEU A 138 -20.01 23.54 -27.56
C LEU A 138 -21.39 24.22 -27.75
N GLY A 139 -21.92 24.18 -28.97
CA GLY A 139 -23.22 24.71 -29.30
C GLY A 139 -24.17 23.63 -29.80
N PHE A 140 -25.40 23.63 -29.28
CA PHE A 140 -26.42 22.63 -29.60
C PHE A 140 -27.71 23.35 -30.07
N GLY A 141 -28.09 23.09 -31.27
CA GLY A 141 -29.32 23.65 -31.86
C GLY A 141 -30.59 22.85 -31.54
N ARG A 142 -30.47 21.75 -30.84
CA ARG A 142 -31.57 20.87 -30.42
C ARG A 142 -31.33 20.38 -28.99
N GLU A 143 -32.29 19.67 -28.44
CA GLU A 143 -32.09 18.94 -27.18
C GLU A 143 -30.87 18.02 -27.28
N ASN A 144 -30.06 18.00 -26.22
CA ASN A 144 -28.77 17.31 -26.24
C ASN A 144 -28.50 16.59 -24.92
N ARG A 145 -27.70 15.53 -25.00
CA ARG A 145 -27.08 14.86 -23.86
C ARG A 145 -25.59 14.72 -24.13
N THR A 146 -24.80 15.20 -23.23
CA THR A 146 -23.33 15.15 -23.34
C THR A 146 -22.70 14.64 -22.07
N LEU A 147 -21.74 13.75 -22.20
CA LEU A 147 -20.89 13.31 -21.09
C LEU A 147 -19.59 14.11 -21.14
N VAL A 148 -19.31 14.86 -20.08
CA VAL A 148 -18.05 15.59 -19.91
C VAL A 148 -17.25 14.91 -18.78
N ILE A 149 -16.02 14.52 -19.08
CA ILE A 149 -15.12 13.83 -18.16
C ILE A 149 -13.88 14.68 -17.99
N ARG A 150 -13.54 15.01 -16.75
CA ARG A 150 -12.30 15.70 -16.40
C ARG A 150 -11.32 14.72 -15.77
N LEU A 151 -10.06 14.80 -16.17
CA LEU A 151 -8.96 14.00 -15.62
C LEU A 151 -7.86 14.93 -15.13
N SER A 152 -7.30 14.64 -13.97
CA SER A 152 -6.08 15.30 -13.53
C SER A 152 -4.88 14.84 -14.36
N HIS A 153 -3.88 15.69 -14.52
CA HIS A 153 -2.66 15.38 -15.27
C HIS A 153 -2.00 14.08 -14.77
N ASN A 154 -1.92 13.91 -13.47
CA ASN A 154 -1.26 12.76 -12.85
C ASN A 154 -1.92 11.41 -13.20
N VAL A 155 -3.22 11.40 -13.49
CA VAL A 155 -3.95 10.17 -13.84
C VAL A 155 -3.63 9.70 -15.25
N LEU A 156 -3.42 10.64 -16.17
CA LEU A 156 -3.20 10.33 -17.59
C LEU A 156 -1.72 10.24 -17.94
N SER A 157 -0.85 11.06 -17.34
CA SER A 157 0.58 11.13 -17.64
C SER A 157 1.35 9.85 -17.29
N GLN A 158 0.87 9.10 -16.30
CA GLN A 158 1.45 7.80 -15.95
C GLN A 158 1.22 6.71 -17.02
N ARG A 159 0.27 6.91 -17.93
CA ARG A 159 -0.15 5.92 -18.93
C ARG A 159 0.04 6.37 -20.37
N LEU A 160 0.07 7.66 -20.63
CA LEU A 160 0.24 8.20 -21.97
C LEU A 160 1.71 8.50 -22.26
N LYS A 161 2.33 7.71 -23.09
CA LYS A 161 3.73 7.87 -23.51
C LYS A 161 3.92 8.95 -24.59
N ALA A 162 2.86 9.66 -24.98
CA ALA A 162 2.86 10.76 -25.94
C ALA A 162 2.10 11.95 -25.41
N PRO A 163 2.57 13.19 -25.60
CA PRO A 163 1.84 14.38 -25.16
C PRO A 163 0.48 14.48 -25.88
N VAL A 164 -0.58 14.73 -25.10
CA VAL A 164 -1.87 15.09 -25.69
C VAL A 164 -1.70 16.43 -26.43
N PRO A 165 -2.12 16.53 -27.68
CA PRO A 165 -2.05 17.79 -28.42
C PRO A 165 -2.70 18.93 -27.64
N SER A 166 -2.12 20.13 -27.73
CA SER A 166 -2.64 21.35 -27.08
C SER A 166 -3.99 21.77 -27.64
N ALA A 167 -4.22 21.58 -28.95
CA ALA A 167 -5.50 21.87 -29.55
C ALA A 167 -6.53 20.75 -29.36
N PRO A 168 -7.79 21.07 -29.07
CA PRO A 168 -8.88 20.12 -29.01
C PRO A 168 -9.02 19.34 -30.32
N ARG A 169 -9.30 18.02 -30.19
CA ARG A 169 -9.48 17.19 -31.39
C ARG A 169 -10.57 16.13 -31.21
N LYS A 170 -11.16 15.76 -32.33
CA LYS A 170 -12.09 14.64 -32.43
C LYS A 170 -11.31 13.32 -32.40
N ILE A 171 -11.76 12.36 -31.60
CA ILE A 171 -11.27 11.00 -31.58
C ILE A 171 -12.06 10.20 -32.62
N ALA A 172 -11.37 9.56 -33.57
CA ALA A 172 -12.05 8.72 -34.56
C ALA A 172 -12.69 7.51 -33.85
N THR A 173 -13.95 7.26 -34.14
CA THR A 173 -14.77 6.22 -33.51
C THR A 173 -14.99 4.99 -34.42
N ASP A 174 -14.33 4.94 -35.58
CA ASP A 174 -14.41 3.88 -36.57
C ASP A 174 -13.50 2.68 -36.29
N THR A 175 -12.48 2.84 -35.42
CA THR A 175 -11.61 1.72 -34.99
C THR A 175 -12.30 0.79 -34.00
N GLY A 176 -11.87 -0.47 -33.93
CA GLY A 176 -12.48 -1.48 -33.05
C GLY A 176 -12.44 -1.07 -31.57
N ALA A 177 -11.29 -0.59 -31.08
CA ALA A 177 -11.11 -0.17 -29.68
C ALA A 177 -11.94 1.09 -29.37
N ALA A 178 -11.92 2.11 -30.22
CA ALA A 178 -12.69 3.35 -30.02
C ALA A 178 -14.21 3.11 -30.04
N ARG A 179 -14.68 2.13 -30.83
CA ARG A 179 -16.08 1.73 -30.85
C ARG A 179 -16.52 1.08 -29.54
N VAL A 180 -15.69 0.20 -28.98
CA VAL A 180 -15.95 -0.40 -27.65
C VAL A 180 -15.92 0.68 -26.57
N PHE A 181 -14.96 1.62 -26.64
CA PHE A 181 -14.88 2.75 -25.74
C PHE A 181 -16.13 3.64 -25.78
N CYS A 182 -16.61 3.98 -26.98
CA CYS A 182 -17.87 4.71 -27.16
C CYS A 182 -19.05 3.98 -26.48
N GLY A 183 -19.20 2.67 -26.70
CA GLY A 183 -20.24 1.85 -26.04
C GLY A 183 -20.12 1.86 -24.52
N MET A 184 -18.91 1.74 -23.99
CA MET A 184 -18.64 1.80 -22.55
C MET A 184 -19.01 3.17 -21.96
N LEU A 185 -18.66 4.28 -22.62
CA LEU A 185 -19.00 5.62 -22.16
C LEU A 185 -20.50 5.89 -22.16
N ARG A 186 -21.24 5.35 -23.15
CA ARG A 186 -22.72 5.41 -23.17
C ARG A 186 -23.31 4.68 -21.97
N ALA A 187 -22.88 3.43 -21.72
CA ALA A 187 -23.34 2.66 -20.59
C ALA A 187 -22.98 3.33 -19.26
N LEU A 188 -21.77 3.90 -19.16
CA LEU A 188 -21.33 4.65 -17.99
C LEU A 188 -22.21 5.88 -17.74
N ALA A 189 -22.53 6.66 -18.79
CA ALA A 189 -23.37 7.85 -18.66
C ALA A 189 -24.77 7.55 -18.09
N GLU A 190 -25.34 6.38 -18.39
CA GLU A 190 -26.62 5.93 -17.83
C GLU A 190 -26.48 5.46 -16.37
N THR A 191 -25.36 4.85 -16.02
CA THR A 191 -25.16 4.24 -14.71
C THR A 191 -24.52 5.18 -13.67
N ILE A 192 -24.08 6.41 -14.07
CA ILE A 192 -23.51 7.40 -13.12
C ILE A 192 -24.37 7.60 -11.86
N PRO A 193 -25.71 7.64 -11.92
CA PRO A 193 -26.53 7.78 -10.70
C PRO A 193 -26.40 6.62 -9.71
N ASP A 194 -26.10 5.42 -10.20
CA ASP A 194 -26.22 4.16 -9.46
C ASP A 194 -24.87 3.52 -9.13
N ILE A 195 -23.78 3.94 -9.79
CA ILE A 195 -22.43 3.39 -9.59
C ILE A 195 -21.97 3.58 -8.13
N THR A 196 -21.58 2.49 -7.45
CA THR A 196 -20.99 2.58 -6.10
C THR A 196 -19.51 2.93 -6.18
N MET A 197 -18.89 3.35 -5.07
CA MET A 197 -17.46 3.66 -5.03
C MET A 197 -16.60 2.44 -5.36
N ASP A 198 -17.01 1.25 -4.93
CA ASP A 198 -16.32 -0.01 -5.20
C ASP A 198 -16.41 -0.41 -6.68
N GLN A 199 -17.51 -0.07 -7.33
CA GLN A 199 -17.71 -0.29 -8.77
C GLN A 199 -17.02 0.76 -9.63
N ALA A 200 -16.75 1.96 -9.09
CA ALA A 200 -16.16 3.06 -9.84
C ALA A 200 -14.73 2.75 -10.28
N ARG A 201 -13.92 2.12 -9.42
CA ARG A 201 -12.50 1.88 -9.70
C ARG A 201 -12.24 0.96 -10.91
N PRO A 202 -12.86 -0.22 -11.04
CA PRO A 202 -12.73 -1.02 -12.26
C PRO A 202 -13.16 -0.26 -13.52
N VAL A 203 -14.22 0.54 -13.43
CA VAL A 203 -14.70 1.38 -14.54
C VAL A 203 -13.68 2.43 -14.93
N GLU A 204 -13.06 3.10 -13.95
CA GLU A 204 -12.01 4.10 -14.19
C GLU A 204 -10.78 3.49 -14.85
N LEU A 205 -10.35 2.31 -14.41
CA LEU A 205 -9.21 1.60 -15.00
C LEU A 205 -9.50 1.24 -16.46
N ALA A 206 -10.66 0.64 -16.74
CA ALA A 206 -11.08 0.33 -18.10
C ALA A 206 -11.20 1.58 -18.96
N PHE A 207 -11.76 2.67 -18.40
CA PHE A 207 -11.87 3.97 -19.05
C PHE A 207 -10.50 4.51 -19.47
N LEU A 208 -9.51 4.48 -18.58
CA LEU A 208 -8.18 4.99 -18.86
C LEU A 208 -7.45 4.17 -19.93
N GLU A 209 -7.55 2.85 -19.90
CA GLU A 209 -6.94 1.98 -20.90
C GLU A 209 -7.53 2.21 -22.28
N PHE A 210 -8.86 2.29 -22.38
CA PHE A 210 -9.53 2.59 -23.65
C PHE A 210 -9.25 4.01 -24.15
N LEU A 211 -9.17 5.00 -23.24
CA LEU A 211 -8.82 6.36 -23.61
C LEU A 211 -7.40 6.43 -24.19
N VAL A 212 -6.43 5.85 -23.51
CA VAL A 212 -5.03 5.81 -23.96
C VAL A 212 -4.92 5.12 -25.32
N THR A 213 -5.53 3.94 -25.48
CA THR A 213 -5.55 3.21 -26.75
C THR A 213 -6.17 4.05 -27.87
N SER A 214 -7.33 4.67 -27.61
CA SER A 214 -8.00 5.50 -28.60
C SER A 214 -7.21 6.75 -28.97
N LEU A 215 -6.46 7.33 -28.04
CA LEU A 215 -5.58 8.47 -28.30
C LEU A 215 -4.36 8.07 -29.14
N LEU A 216 -3.82 6.88 -28.93
CA LEU A 216 -2.67 6.33 -29.68
C LEU A 216 -3.08 5.93 -31.11
N ASP A 217 -4.22 5.24 -31.29
CA ASP A 217 -4.74 4.86 -32.61
C ASP A 217 -5.03 6.07 -33.51
N ASN A 218 -5.38 7.19 -32.90
CA ASN A 218 -5.68 8.45 -33.61
C ASN A 218 -4.45 9.38 -33.75
N ALA A 219 -3.28 8.96 -33.30
CA ALA A 219 -2.05 9.71 -33.54
C ALA A 219 -1.65 9.59 -35.03
N PRO A 220 -1.47 10.70 -35.76
CA PRO A 220 -1.08 10.59 -37.18
C PRO A 220 0.23 9.81 -37.26
N ALA A 221 0.28 8.81 -38.18
CA ALA A 221 1.43 7.92 -38.37
C ALA A 221 2.77 8.67 -38.58
N LYS A 222 2.74 9.92 -39.03
CA LYS A 222 3.86 10.85 -39.11
C LYS A 222 4.35 11.36 -37.73
N ALA A 223 3.52 11.34 -36.69
CA ALA A 223 3.90 11.82 -35.37
C ALA A 223 4.68 10.75 -34.55
N LEU A 224 4.48 9.46 -34.85
CA LEU A 224 5.17 8.34 -34.19
C LEU A 224 6.47 7.94 -34.89
N GLY A 225 6.65 8.23 -36.19
CA GLY A 225 7.83 7.85 -36.97
C GLY A 225 8.76 8.99 -37.40
N GLY A 226 8.43 10.24 -37.10
CA GLY A 226 9.22 11.41 -37.48
C GLY A 226 10.14 11.92 -36.34
N ALA A 227 11.04 12.85 -36.67
CA ALA A 227 11.96 13.50 -35.72
C ALA A 227 11.24 14.15 -34.51
N ALA A 228 9.97 14.51 -34.65
CA ALA A 228 9.15 15.06 -33.56
C ALA A 228 8.70 13.98 -32.56
N GLY A 229 8.26 12.80 -33.05
CA GLY A 229 7.89 11.67 -32.18
C GLY A 229 9.07 11.08 -31.44
N MET A 230 10.24 10.98 -32.09
CA MET A 230 11.48 10.55 -31.43
C MET A 230 11.91 11.56 -30.34
N ARG A 231 11.74 12.86 -30.57
CA ARG A 231 12.03 13.91 -29.57
C ARG A 231 11.09 13.81 -28.38
N ALA A 232 9.79 13.60 -28.61
CA ALA A 232 8.81 13.44 -27.54
C ALA A 232 9.08 12.20 -26.68
N ALA A 233 9.37 11.04 -27.31
CA ALA A 233 9.73 9.81 -26.62
C ALA A 233 11.06 9.92 -25.83
N LEU A 234 12.02 10.68 -26.35
CA LEU A 234 13.29 10.93 -25.65
C LEU A 234 13.08 11.86 -24.46
N LEU A 235 12.26 12.92 -24.61
CA LEU A 235 11.94 13.84 -23.52
C LEU A 235 11.21 13.14 -22.38
N GLU A 236 10.31 12.21 -22.69
CA GLU A 236 9.62 11.40 -21.70
C GLU A 236 10.57 10.51 -20.89
N ARG A 237 11.50 9.81 -21.55
CA ARG A 237 12.54 9.04 -20.85
C ARG A 237 13.43 9.93 -19.97
N ILE A 238 13.74 11.15 -20.42
CA ILE A 238 14.47 12.13 -19.63
C ILE A 238 13.67 12.52 -18.37
N PHE A 239 12.37 12.75 -18.48
CA PHE A 239 11.50 13.04 -17.34
C PHE A 239 11.48 11.88 -16.33
N GLN A 240 11.37 10.64 -16.79
CA GLN A 240 11.45 9.46 -15.93
C GLN A 240 12.79 9.37 -15.18
N THR A 241 13.89 9.61 -15.88
CA THR A 241 15.23 9.67 -15.24
C THR A 241 15.31 10.76 -14.18
N ILE A 242 14.76 11.94 -14.45
CA ILE A 242 14.69 13.04 -13.48
C ILE A 242 13.84 12.65 -12.26
N GLU A 243 12.65 12.08 -12.46
CA GLU A 243 11.76 11.68 -11.36
C GLU A 243 12.41 10.65 -10.43
N ILE A 244 13.10 9.66 -10.97
CA ILE A 244 13.83 8.63 -10.20
C ILE A 244 14.97 9.28 -9.38
N ARG A 245 15.59 10.34 -9.90
CA ARG A 245 16.77 10.97 -9.32
C ARG A 245 16.49 12.31 -8.64
N LEU A 246 15.25 12.66 -8.36
CA LEU A 246 14.90 13.96 -7.74
C LEU A 246 15.56 14.18 -6.37
N SER A 247 15.81 13.11 -5.62
CA SER A 247 16.50 13.14 -4.32
C SER A 247 18.03 13.31 -4.43
N ASP A 248 18.60 13.15 -5.62
CA ASP A 248 20.04 13.33 -5.85
C ASP A 248 20.40 14.84 -5.89
N PRO A 249 21.08 15.40 -4.88
CA PRO A 249 21.37 16.83 -4.83
C PRO A 249 22.27 17.28 -5.97
N ASP A 250 23.07 16.37 -6.55
CA ASP A 250 24.01 16.63 -7.64
C ASP A 250 23.42 16.39 -9.02
N LEU A 251 22.13 16.10 -9.11
CA LEU A 251 21.42 15.90 -10.36
C LEU A 251 21.59 17.11 -11.29
N ASN A 252 22.23 16.91 -12.40
CA ASN A 252 22.51 17.96 -13.38
C ASN A 252 22.25 17.50 -14.82
N TYR A 253 22.09 18.48 -15.73
CA TYR A 253 21.75 18.23 -17.11
C TYR A 253 22.85 17.51 -17.89
N GLN A 254 24.14 17.62 -17.50
CA GLN A 254 25.23 16.91 -18.16
C GLN A 254 25.16 15.42 -17.93
N GLN A 255 24.89 15.02 -16.68
CA GLN A 255 24.74 13.60 -16.31
C GLN A 255 23.55 12.97 -17.03
N VAL A 256 22.39 13.63 -17.01
CA VAL A 256 21.18 13.14 -17.67
C VAL A 256 21.36 13.07 -19.19
N ALA A 257 22.04 14.04 -19.80
CA ALA A 257 22.35 13.99 -21.22
C ALA A 257 23.24 12.80 -21.57
N ALA A 258 24.28 12.54 -20.77
CA ALA A 258 25.20 11.42 -20.94
C ALA A 258 24.48 10.07 -20.83
N GLU A 259 23.59 9.92 -19.84
CA GLU A 259 22.79 8.72 -19.60
C GLU A 259 21.87 8.38 -20.79
N HIS A 260 21.36 9.40 -21.48
CA HIS A 260 20.52 9.22 -22.68
C HIS A 260 21.29 9.27 -24.00
N GLY A 261 22.63 9.32 -23.99
CA GLY A 261 23.47 9.33 -25.17
C GLY A 261 23.29 10.56 -26.03
N ILE A 262 22.94 11.71 -25.45
CA ILE A 262 22.74 12.98 -26.15
C ILE A 262 23.70 14.07 -25.63
N SER A 263 23.90 15.12 -26.45
CA SER A 263 24.71 16.24 -25.99
C SER A 263 23.93 17.12 -24.99
N PRO A 264 24.61 17.72 -24.00
CA PRO A 264 23.98 18.66 -23.06
C PRO A 264 23.23 19.80 -23.75
N ARG A 265 23.74 20.28 -24.86
CA ARG A 265 23.10 21.34 -25.69
C ARG A 265 21.81 20.85 -26.34
N TYR A 266 21.75 19.56 -26.72
CA TYR A 266 20.53 18.98 -27.29
C TYR A 266 19.47 18.78 -26.23
N LEU A 267 19.86 18.38 -25.02
CA LEU A 267 18.93 18.30 -23.88
C LEU A 267 18.33 19.66 -23.54
N GLN A 268 19.12 20.74 -23.51
CA GLN A 268 18.61 22.09 -23.32
C GLN A 268 17.60 22.47 -24.39
N LYS A 269 17.87 22.18 -25.66
CA LYS A 269 16.93 22.44 -26.76
C LYS A 269 15.63 21.63 -26.64
N LEU A 270 15.68 20.43 -26.04
CA LEU A 270 14.48 19.65 -25.77
C LEU A 270 13.62 20.35 -24.73
N PHE A 271 14.19 20.88 -23.67
CA PHE A 271 13.45 21.66 -22.66
C PHE A 271 12.94 23.00 -23.21
N GLU A 272 13.73 23.72 -24.02
CA GLU A 272 13.27 24.93 -24.71
C GLU A 272 12.05 24.65 -25.60
N SER A 273 11.94 23.46 -26.19
CA SER A 273 10.77 23.10 -27.05
C SER A 273 9.46 22.91 -26.27
N ILE A 274 9.50 22.91 -24.95
CA ILE A 274 8.34 22.84 -24.04
C ILE A 274 8.23 24.09 -23.17
N ASP A 275 8.90 25.18 -23.57
CA ASP A 275 8.94 26.47 -22.85
C ASP A 275 9.42 26.36 -21.40
N ASP A 276 10.34 25.41 -21.11
CA ASP A 276 10.91 25.21 -19.79
C ASP A 276 12.45 25.06 -19.85
N SER A 277 13.08 24.98 -18.69
CA SER A 277 14.48 24.62 -18.55
C SER A 277 14.67 23.42 -17.63
N PHE A 278 15.71 22.63 -17.83
CA PHE A 278 16.03 21.47 -16.99
C PHE A 278 16.06 21.86 -15.51
N GLY A 279 16.73 22.96 -15.14
CA GLY A 279 16.84 23.40 -13.76
C GLY A 279 15.51 23.87 -13.15
N HIS A 280 14.67 24.53 -13.93
CA HIS A 280 13.35 24.95 -13.50
C HIS A 280 12.43 23.73 -13.32
N TYR A 281 12.41 22.80 -14.25
CA TYR A 281 11.63 21.56 -14.15
C TYR A 281 12.01 20.77 -12.90
N VAL A 282 13.28 20.48 -12.66
CA VAL A 282 13.78 19.77 -11.45
C VAL A 282 13.36 20.52 -10.19
N LYS A 283 13.53 21.86 -10.15
CA LYS A 283 13.13 22.69 -9.01
C LYS A 283 11.63 22.56 -8.71
N VAL A 284 10.77 22.67 -9.74
CA VAL A 284 9.32 22.57 -9.57
C VAL A 284 8.92 21.18 -9.08
N ARG A 285 9.49 20.13 -9.65
CA ARG A 285 9.20 18.74 -9.22
C ARG A 285 9.64 18.48 -7.77
N ARG A 286 10.82 18.96 -7.38
CA ARG A 286 11.29 18.88 -5.99
C ARG A 286 10.38 19.65 -5.02
N LEU A 287 9.94 20.86 -5.39
CA LEU A 287 8.99 21.64 -4.60
C LEU A 287 7.65 20.91 -4.43
N GLU A 288 7.18 20.25 -5.48
CA GLU A 288 5.95 19.46 -5.44
C GLU A 288 6.06 18.27 -4.48
N ARG A 289 7.16 17.53 -4.53
CA ARG A 289 7.45 16.43 -3.59
C ARG A 289 7.53 16.94 -2.14
N CYS A 290 8.28 18.02 -1.90
CA CYS A 290 8.30 18.66 -0.59
C CYS A 290 6.92 19.11 -0.12
N ARG A 291 6.08 19.64 -1.01
CA ARG A 291 4.71 20.06 -0.71
C ARG A 291 3.83 18.89 -0.25
N LEU A 292 3.93 17.75 -0.93
CA LEU A 292 3.22 16.53 -0.55
C LEU A 292 3.70 16.03 0.81
N ASP A 293 5.02 16.00 1.03
CA ASP A 293 5.60 15.52 2.28
C ASP A 293 5.34 16.44 3.47
N LEU A 294 5.27 17.76 3.25
CA LEU A 294 4.92 18.73 4.29
C LEU A 294 3.51 18.54 4.86
N ARG A 295 2.58 17.93 4.12
CA ARG A 295 1.22 17.59 4.56
C ARG A 295 1.00 16.09 4.78
N SER A 296 1.99 15.28 4.47
CA SER A 296 1.91 13.84 4.68
C SER A 296 1.93 13.54 6.18
N PRO A 297 0.97 12.80 6.70
CA PRO A 297 1.01 12.31 8.08
C PRO A 297 2.28 11.51 8.39
N LEU A 298 2.87 10.88 7.38
CA LEU A 298 4.09 10.09 7.48
C LEU A 298 5.34 10.95 7.76
N HIS A 299 5.28 12.26 7.45
CA HIS A 299 6.41 13.17 7.59
C HIS A 299 6.17 14.28 8.63
N VAL A 300 5.18 14.09 9.50
CA VAL A 300 4.87 15.03 10.58
C VAL A 300 6.08 15.22 11.51
N GLN A 301 6.83 14.16 11.74
CA GLN A 301 8.03 14.16 12.59
C GLN A 301 9.28 14.71 11.90
N LYS A 302 9.35 14.65 10.57
CA LYS A 302 10.49 15.19 9.85
C LYS A 302 10.50 16.69 9.96
N SER A 303 11.64 17.27 10.27
CA SER A 303 11.79 18.71 10.18
C SER A 303 11.59 19.18 8.73
N ILE A 304 11.22 20.43 8.54
CA ILE A 304 11.13 21.00 7.18
C ILE A 304 12.49 20.90 6.47
N SER A 305 13.58 20.99 7.24
CA SER A 305 14.93 20.83 6.71
C SER A 305 15.21 19.42 6.24
N ASP A 306 14.75 18.39 6.96
CA ASP A 306 14.96 17.01 6.55
C ASP A 306 14.23 16.73 5.23
N ILE A 307 12.98 17.19 5.10
CA ILE A 307 12.19 17.01 3.86
C ILE A 307 12.87 17.69 2.66
N LEU A 308 13.32 18.94 2.80
CA LEU A 308 13.94 19.61 1.67
C LEU A 308 15.29 18.98 1.26
N PHE A 309 16.10 18.50 2.24
CA PHE A 309 17.36 17.82 1.94
C PHE A 309 17.12 16.44 1.31
N GLU A 310 16.10 15.72 1.73
CA GLU A 310 15.70 14.45 1.14
C GLU A 310 15.33 14.58 -0.35
N TRP A 311 14.75 15.71 -0.74
CA TRP A 311 14.42 16.03 -2.13
C TRP A 311 15.52 16.82 -2.85
N GLY A 312 16.74 16.76 -2.35
CA GLY A 312 17.92 17.29 -3.04
C GLY A 312 18.03 18.82 -3.07
N PHE A 313 17.37 19.54 -2.17
CA PHE A 313 17.69 20.95 -1.94
C PHE A 313 18.90 21.06 -1.00
N ASN A 314 19.81 21.96 -1.31
CA ASN A 314 21.05 22.16 -0.55
C ASN A 314 20.97 23.33 0.45
N ASP A 315 19.92 24.16 0.40
CA ASP A 315 19.76 25.34 1.23
C ASP A 315 18.29 25.63 1.58
N SER A 316 18.03 25.71 2.90
CA SER A 316 16.69 25.93 3.43
C SER A 316 16.13 27.34 3.18
N ALA A 317 17.00 28.33 3.04
CA ALA A 317 16.55 29.69 2.75
C ALA A 317 16.11 29.85 1.30
N SER A 318 16.84 29.26 0.35
CA SER A 318 16.47 29.16 -1.06
C SER A 318 15.19 28.37 -1.25
N PHE A 319 15.08 27.22 -0.61
CA PHE A 319 13.86 26.42 -0.60
C PHE A 319 12.66 27.22 -0.10
N SER A 320 12.76 27.87 1.06
CA SER A 320 11.63 28.61 1.65
C SER A 320 11.16 29.75 0.75
N ARG A 321 12.09 30.43 0.07
CA ARG A 321 11.76 31.49 -0.91
C ARG A 321 11.06 30.90 -2.13
N ALA A 322 11.62 29.83 -2.71
CA ALA A 322 11.05 29.15 -3.87
C ALA A 322 9.67 28.54 -3.57
N PHE A 323 9.49 27.98 -2.39
CA PHE A 323 8.22 27.42 -1.97
C PHE A 323 7.14 28.50 -1.81
N ARG A 324 7.49 29.64 -1.19
CA ARG A 324 6.57 30.77 -1.07
C ARG A 324 6.25 31.38 -2.42
N GLU A 325 7.21 31.50 -3.32
CA GLU A 325 7.02 31.96 -4.68
C GLU A 325 6.03 31.08 -5.44
N GLN A 326 6.16 29.73 -5.27
CA GLN A 326 5.33 28.76 -5.99
C GLN A 326 3.93 28.57 -5.39
N TYR A 327 3.77 28.65 -4.05
CA TYR A 327 2.54 28.28 -3.36
C TYR A 327 1.91 29.39 -2.51
N GLY A 328 2.42 30.61 -2.56
CA GLY A 328 1.89 31.79 -1.86
C GLY A 328 2.12 31.84 -0.35
N VAL A 329 2.47 30.71 0.28
CA VAL A 329 2.65 30.58 1.73
C VAL A 329 4.02 29.97 2.05
N SER A 330 4.54 30.21 3.26
CA SER A 330 5.80 29.56 3.69
C SER A 330 5.58 28.07 3.94
N PRO A 331 6.63 27.21 3.85
CA PRO A 331 6.55 25.80 4.16
C PRO A 331 5.97 25.52 5.56
N ARG A 332 6.29 26.38 6.53
CA ARG A 332 5.80 26.26 7.91
C ARG A 332 4.30 26.56 8.04
N GLU A 333 3.81 27.58 7.35
CA GLU A 333 2.39 27.93 7.29
C GLU A 333 1.62 26.85 6.55
N TYR A 334 2.18 26.33 5.45
CA TYR A 334 1.58 25.26 4.68
C TYR A 334 1.42 23.98 5.51
N ARG A 335 2.45 23.59 6.28
CA ARG A 335 2.40 22.44 7.20
C ARG A 335 1.33 22.60 8.29
N LYS A 336 1.12 23.81 8.79
CA LYS A 336 0.10 24.09 9.82
C LYS A 336 -1.35 24.13 9.29
N GLY A 337 -1.57 23.88 8.00
CA GLY A 337 -2.91 23.84 7.43
C GLY A 337 -3.50 25.19 7.03
N ALA A 338 -2.70 26.25 7.01
CA ALA A 338 -3.13 27.53 6.44
C ALA A 338 -3.28 27.39 4.93
N THR A 339 -4.51 27.21 4.46
CA THR A 339 -4.85 27.41 3.06
C THR A 339 -4.82 28.93 2.78
N ALA A 340 -4.19 29.35 1.70
CA ALA A 340 -4.33 30.70 1.20
C ALA A 340 -5.81 30.94 0.92
N VAL A 341 -6.42 31.84 1.68
CA VAL A 341 -7.66 32.48 1.30
C VAL A 341 -7.25 33.47 0.21
N GLU A 342 -7.79 33.31 -0.98
CA GLU A 342 -7.71 34.33 -2.01
C GLU A 342 -8.34 35.60 -1.46
N GLU A 343 -7.55 36.69 -1.30
CA GLU A 343 -7.86 38.02 -1.77
C GLU A 343 -6.85 39.06 -1.25
N GLU A 344 -6.41 39.86 -2.20
CA GLU A 344 -5.80 41.19 -2.12
C GLU A 344 -4.48 41.45 -1.36
N ALA A 345 -3.49 41.84 -2.14
CA ALA A 345 -2.28 42.56 -1.74
C ALA A 345 -2.52 44.07 -1.68
N PRO A 346 -1.56 44.91 -1.26
CA PRO A 346 -0.69 44.92 -0.09
C PRO A 346 -0.85 46.21 0.77
N PRO A 347 -0.03 46.64 1.73
CA PRO A 347 1.35 47.01 1.55
C PRO A 347 2.37 46.83 2.74
N LEU A 348 3.61 46.67 2.36
CA LEU A 348 4.89 47.09 2.87
C LEU A 348 5.13 47.67 4.31
N LEU A 349 6.26 47.20 4.88
CA LEU A 349 7.23 47.86 5.78
C LEU A 349 7.13 47.49 7.27
N ARG A 350 8.12 47.01 7.93
CA ARG A 350 9.54 47.26 8.22
C ARG A 350 10.07 46.41 9.40
N ARG A 351 11.26 45.89 9.21
CA ARG A 351 12.42 45.75 10.13
C ARG A 351 12.26 45.72 11.63
N GLY A 352 12.94 44.73 12.24
CA GLY A 352 13.49 44.83 13.60
C GLY A 352 14.04 43.49 14.13
N ARG A 353 15.37 43.32 14.12
CA ARG A 353 16.18 42.41 14.93
C ARG A 353 16.72 43.25 16.10
N PRO A 354 17.36 42.74 17.18
CA PRO A 354 17.71 41.38 17.59
C PRO A 354 17.52 41.13 19.11
N ALA A 355 17.79 39.94 19.63
CA ALA A 355 18.79 39.73 20.70
C ALA A 355 18.88 38.27 21.18
N ARG A 356 20.09 37.84 21.35
CA ARG A 356 20.58 36.61 22.00
C ARG A 356 20.41 36.64 23.51
N SER A 357 20.31 35.49 24.15
CA SER A 357 21.07 35.08 25.37
C SER A 357 20.79 33.60 25.61
N GLU A 358 21.70 32.75 25.55
CA GLU A 358 22.74 32.17 26.38
C GLU A 358 22.21 31.39 27.61
N ARG A 359 22.59 30.11 27.59
CA ARG A 359 23.01 29.17 28.63
C ARG A 359 22.17 28.95 29.90
N ALA A 360 21.92 27.66 30.15
CA ALA A 360 22.59 27.01 31.27
C ALA A 360 22.37 25.48 31.28
N THR A 361 23.49 24.80 31.31
CA THR A 361 23.69 23.39 31.63
C THR A 361 23.42 23.15 33.13
N GLN A 362 22.75 22.06 33.48
CA GLN A 362 23.03 21.39 34.76
C GLN A 362 22.77 19.88 34.65
N ARG A 363 23.87 19.15 34.86
CA ARG A 363 23.91 17.72 35.23
C ARG A 363 23.37 17.57 36.64
N LEU A 364 22.66 16.48 36.90
CA LEU A 364 22.69 15.85 38.21
C LEU A 364 22.60 14.32 38.01
N GLU A 365 23.66 13.69 38.50
CA GLU A 365 23.79 12.23 38.69
C GLU A 365 23.06 11.85 39.98
N ALA A 366 22.46 10.65 40.01
CA ALA A 366 22.47 9.75 41.17
C ALA A 366 21.87 8.39 40.79
N GLU A 367 22.67 7.35 40.82
CA GLU A 367 22.28 5.96 41.09
C GLU A 367 22.10 5.79 42.62
N PRO A 368 21.73 4.59 43.15
CA PRO A 368 21.37 3.31 42.59
C PRO A 368 20.30 2.49 43.42
N ASP A 369 20.17 1.21 43.01
CA ASP A 369 19.81 0.00 43.79
C ASP A 369 18.35 -0.52 43.67
N GLY A 370 18.31 -1.76 43.17
CA GLY A 370 17.17 -2.67 43.31
C GLY A 370 17.15 -3.81 42.28
N GLU A 371 18.10 -4.75 42.38
CA GLU A 371 18.14 -6.00 41.62
C GLU A 371 16.89 -6.84 41.85
N ALA A 372 16.21 -7.23 40.77
CA ALA A 372 15.46 -8.49 40.70
C ALA A 372 15.96 -9.23 39.47
N SER A 373 16.81 -10.22 39.67
CA SER A 373 17.30 -11.10 38.61
C SER A 373 16.21 -12.01 38.09
N PRO A 374 16.05 -12.11 36.75
CA PRO A 374 15.29 -13.21 36.14
C PRO A 374 16.10 -14.51 36.27
N SER A 375 15.43 -15.62 36.58
CA SER A 375 15.97 -16.95 36.67
C SER A 375 16.76 -17.33 35.43
N GLU A 376 18.04 -17.71 35.60
CA GLU A 376 18.92 -18.19 34.55
C GLU A 376 18.35 -19.45 33.86
N PRO A 377 18.39 -19.50 32.51
CA PRO A 377 18.15 -20.75 31.79
C PRO A 377 19.31 -21.73 32.09
N GLY A 378 18.99 -23.01 32.22
CA GLY A 378 19.96 -24.07 32.49
C GLY A 378 21.12 -24.11 31.48
N PRO A 379 22.23 -24.79 31.83
CA PRO A 379 23.49 -24.73 31.08
C PRO A 379 23.29 -25.25 29.64
N VAL A 380 23.49 -24.33 28.68
CA VAL A 380 23.61 -24.66 27.26
C VAL A 380 24.97 -25.34 27.06
N GLU A 381 24.97 -26.55 26.48
CA GLU A 381 26.21 -27.22 26.10
C GLU A 381 27.05 -26.33 25.19
N THR A 382 28.24 -25.97 25.65
CA THR A 382 29.21 -25.17 24.91
C THR A 382 29.84 -26.00 23.81
N GLY A 383 29.26 -25.99 22.61
CA GLY A 383 29.87 -26.54 21.41
C GLY A 383 31.02 -25.65 20.88
N VAL A 384 31.91 -26.22 20.09
CA VAL A 384 32.97 -25.50 19.38
C VAL A 384 32.59 -25.50 17.92
N ALA A 385 32.31 -24.33 17.34
CA ALA A 385 32.15 -24.16 15.89
C ALA A 385 33.42 -23.46 15.32
N ASP A 386 34.02 -24.04 14.30
CA ASP A 386 35.25 -23.54 13.65
C ASP A 386 36.44 -23.29 14.62
N GLY A 387 36.55 -24.11 15.72
CA GLY A 387 37.63 -24.00 16.71
C GLY A 387 37.49 -22.84 17.70
N GLN A 388 36.39 -22.11 17.68
CA GLN A 388 36.08 -21.03 18.61
C GLN A 388 34.86 -21.36 19.49
N PRO A 389 34.82 -20.89 20.75
CA PRO A 389 33.64 -21.10 21.59
C PRO A 389 32.39 -20.43 21.00
N VAL A 390 31.30 -21.16 21.00
CA VAL A 390 29.97 -20.68 20.59
C VAL A 390 29.50 -19.63 21.61
N ARG A 391 28.88 -18.57 21.12
CA ARG A 391 28.33 -17.47 21.91
C ARG A 391 26.83 -17.60 22.04
N HIS A 392 26.33 -17.11 23.16
CA HIS A 392 24.90 -16.90 23.37
C HIS A 392 24.62 -15.41 23.43
N HIS A 393 23.72 -14.94 22.58
CA HIS A 393 23.31 -13.56 22.47
C HIS A 393 21.87 -13.42 22.94
N HIS A 394 21.51 -12.24 23.41
CA HIS A 394 20.12 -11.86 23.68
C HIS A 394 19.76 -10.67 22.78
N LEU A 395 18.67 -10.81 22.04
CA LEU A 395 18.09 -9.78 21.18
C LEU A 395 16.69 -9.44 21.72
N PRO A 396 16.61 -8.46 22.64
CA PRO A 396 15.35 -8.03 23.21
C PRO A 396 14.53 -7.24 22.19
N VAL A 397 13.25 -7.09 22.47
CA VAL A 397 12.36 -6.17 21.72
C VAL A 397 12.59 -4.75 22.22
N SER A 398 12.89 -3.84 21.30
CA SER A 398 12.96 -2.40 21.53
C SER A 398 12.75 -1.66 20.21
N PRO A 399 12.55 -0.32 20.22
CA PRO A 399 12.46 0.47 18.98
C PRO A 399 13.71 0.35 18.08
N GLU A 400 14.88 0.05 18.65
CA GLU A 400 16.15 -0.07 17.93
C GLU A 400 16.36 -1.48 17.34
N THR A 401 15.68 -2.49 17.87
CA THR A 401 15.86 -3.90 17.48
C THR A 401 14.72 -4.44 16.62
N VAL A 402 13.68 -3.63 16.36
CA VAL A 402 12.56 -4.03 15.51
C VAL A 402 12.40 -3.10 14.31
N HIS A 403 11.84 -3.65 13.24
CA HIS A 403 11.32 -2.90 12.11
C HIS A 403 9.90 -3.38 11.81
N TRP A 404 9.03 -2.49 11.33
CA TRP A 404 7.60 -2.78 11.28
C TRP A 404 7.03 -2.67 9.86
N GLY A 405 6.59 -3.80 9.31
CA GLY A 405 5.86 -3.90 8.04
C GLY A 405 6.71 -4.11 6.80
N TYR A 406 8.05 -4.20 6.92
CA TYR A 406 8.92 -4.32 5.75
C TYR A 406 10.22 -5.07 6.01
N LEU A 407 10.80 -5.62 4.94
CA LEU A 407 12.15 -6.15 4.89
C LEU A 407 13.00 -5.23 4.01
N SER A 408 14.30 -5.10 4.29
CA SER A 408 15.21 -4.33 3.44
C SER A 408 16.66 -4.76 3.60
N ARG A 409 17.37 -4.86 2.48
CA ARG A 409 18.83 -5.07 2.46
C ARG A 409 19.63 -3.91 3.05
N ASN A 410 19.02 -2.76 3.24
CA ASN A 410 19.66 -1.54 3.75
C ASN A 410 19.41 -1.32 5.24
N LEU A 411 18.71 -2.22 5.92
CA LEU A 411 18.54 -2.15 7.36
C LEU A 411 19.88 -2.37 8.06
N LYS A 412 20.16 -1.52 9.04
CA LYS A 412 21.32 -1.68 9.91
C LYS A 412 21.09 -2.90 10.80
N PRO A 413 22.06 -3.85 10.89
CA PRO A 413 21.92 -4.98 11.78
C PRO A 413 21.77 -4.57 13.25
N ALA A 414 20.79 -5.16 13.93
CA ALA A 414 20.62 -5.02 15.38
C ALA A 414 21.59 -5.94 16.14
N LEU A 415 22.04 -7.04 15.50
CA LEU A 415 22.97 -8.02 16.07
C LEU A 415 23.88 -8.60 15.00
N HIS A 416 25.11 -8.94 15.36
CA HIS A 416 26.04 -9.73 14.55
C HIS A 416 26.33 -11.07 15.22
N VAL A 417 26.20 -12.18 14.46
CA VAL A 417 26.44 -13.53 14.94
C VAL A 417 27.39 -14.29 14.03
N ARG A 418 28.09 -15.30 14.59
CA ARG A 418 28.87 -16.28 13.82
C ARG A 418 28.07 -17.55 13.63
N SER A 419 28.47 -18.34 12.63
CA SER A 419 27.92 -19.69 12.45
C SER A 419 28.03 -20.51 13.73
N GLY A 420 26.89 -21.06 14.15
CA GLY A 420 26.78 -21.88 15.37
C GLY A 420 26.36 -21.09 16.61
N ASP A 421 26.38 -19.77 16.62
CA ASP A 421 25.96 -18.96 17.76
C ASP A 421 24.47 -19.17 18.09
N TYR A 422 24.13 -19.08 19.37
CA TYR A 422 22.75 -19.11 19.88
C TYR A 422 22.25 -17.67 20.08
N VAL A 423 20.96 -17.50 19.86
CA VAL A 423 20.30 -16.19 20.10
C VAL A 423 18.99 -16.44 20.83
N THR A 424 18.83 -15.83 22.00
CA THR A 424 17.51 -15.65 22.60
C THR A 424 16.89 -14.44 21.93
N VAL A 425 15.77 -14.60 21.23
CA VAL A 425 15.08 -13.54 20.48
C VAL A 425 13.72 -13.33 21.08
N GLU A 426 13.42 -12.10 21.40
CA GLU A 426 12.05 -11.69 21.76
C GLU A 426 11.31 -11.18 20.51
N THR A 427 10.05 -11.59 20.37
CA THR A 427 9.19 -11.15 19.27
C THR A 427 7.85 -10.67 19.80
N LEU A 428 7.31 -9.65 19.15
CA LEU A 428 5.98 -9.12 19.44
C LEU A 428 5.00 -9.48 18.33
N THR A 429 3.78 -9.82 18.75
CA THR A 429 2.67 -9.83 17.81
C THR A 429 2.25 -8.40 17.47
N HIS A 430 1.93 -8.14 16.23
CA HIS A 430 1.38 -6.85 15.78
C HIS A 430 -0.10 -6.65 16.19
N HIS A 431 -0.72 -7.69 16.80
CA HIS A 431 -2.08 -7.70 17.33
C HIS A 431 -2.19 -7.41 18.83
N ALA A 432 -1.11 -7.02 19.51
CA ALA A 432 -1.14 -6.83 20.96
C ALA A 432 -2.10 -5.72 21.42
N ASN A 433 -2.32 -4.70 20.57
CA ASN A 433 -3.28 -3.62 20.86
C ASN A 433 -4.76 -4.02 20.70
N ASP A 434 -5.06 -5.25 20.31
CA ASP A 434 -6.44 -5.79 20.35
C ASP A 434 -6.94 -5.94 21.80
N ASP A 435 -6.00 -6.17 22.73
CA ASP A 435 -6.22 -6.09 24.17
C ASP A 435 -4.95 -5.59 24.87
N PRO A 436 -4.71 -4.27 24.89
CA PRO A 436 -3.49 -3.71 25.46
C PRO A 436 -3.32 -4.02 26.94
N GLU A 437 -4.41 -4.14 27.71
CA GLU A 437 -4.37 -4.48 29.15
C GLU A 437 -3.73 -5.86 29.39
N ARG A 438 -3.89 -6.82 28.48
CA ARG A 438 -3.35 -8.17 28.59
C ARG A 438 -2.03 -8.38 27.89
N MET A 439 -1.77 -7.65 26.81
CA MET A 439 -0.68 -7.98 25.88
C MET A 439 0.38 -6.87 25.72
N VAL A 440 0.14 -5.67 26.27
CA VAL A 440 1.07 -4.52 26.18
C VAL A 440 1.46 -4.02 27.56
N GLU A 441 0.48 -3.72 28.42
CA GLU A 441 0.73 -3.11 29.73
C GLU A 441 1.66 -3.95 30.60
N GLY A 442 2.72 -3.29 31.12
CA GLY A 442 3.70 -3.90 32.01
C GLY A 442 4.78 -4.74 31.29
N ASP A 443 4.73 -4.91 29.97
CA ASP A 443 5.82 -5.45 29.15
C ASP A 443 6.65 -4.30 28.58
N PRO A 444 7.85 -3.99 29.10
CA PRO A 444 8.62 -2.82 28.66
C PRO A 444 8.96 -2.84 27.17
N GLY A 445 9.16 -4.03 26.58
CA GLY A 445 9.41 -4.19 25.15
C GLY A 445 8.18 -3.82 24.35
N ALA A 446 7.01 -4.36 24.71
CA ALA A 446 5.75 -4.03 24.05
C ALA A 446 5.39 -2.56 24.22
N GLU A 447 5.46 -2.02 25.44
CA GLU A 447 5.18 -0.61 25.71
C GLU A 447 6.06 0.32 24.87
N SER A 448 7.36 0.02 24.74
CA SER A 448 8.30 0.84 23.98
C SER A 448 8.00 0.85 22.48
N VAL A 449 7.59 -0.26 21.89
CA VAL A 449 7.29 -0.40 20.46
C VAL A 449 5.91 0.15 20.12
N TYR A 450 4.92 -0.06 21.00
CA TYR A 450 3.56 0.44 20.82
C TYR A 450 3.37 1.89 21.27
N HIS A 451 4.42 2.52 21.76
CA HIS A 451 4.36 3.88 22.25
C HIS A 451 3.94 4.87 21.14
N TRP A 452 3.00 5.73 21.51
CA TRP A 452 2.54 6.85 20.70
C TRP A 452 2.49 8.07 21.59
N ASP A 453 3.09 9.14 21.15
CA ASP A 453 3.02 10.44 21.83
C ASP A 453 2.64 11.55 20.82
N ALA A 454 2.62 12.80 21.30
CA ALA A 454 2.30 13.95 20.46
C ALA A 454 3.35 14.19 19.34
N GLU A 455 4.53 13.58 19.44
CA GLU A 455 5.61 13.68 18.48
C GLU A 455 5.59 12.54 17.46
N GLY A 456 4.89 11.42 17.75
CA GLY A 456 4.66 10.30 16.82
C GLY A 456 4.79 8.91 17.41
N LYS A 457 5.10 7.94 16.56
CA LYS A 457 5.31 6.53 16.90
C LYS A 457 6.77 6.27 17.24
N ALA A 458 7.03 5.38 18.19
CA ALA A 458 8.39 4.97 18.55
C ALA A 458 9.12 4.24 17.42
N VAL A 459 8.40 3.50 16.57
CA VAL A 459 8.94 2.72 15.45
C VAL A 459 8.32 3.17 14.14
N ASP A 460 9.14 3.34 13.10
CA ASP A 460 8.65 3.60 11.74
C ASP A 460 7.85 2.39 11.24
N ARG A 461 6.60 2.63 10.90
CA ARG A 461 5.66 1.61 10.43
C ARG A 461 5.40 1.80 8.95
N ARG A 462 5.66 0.75 8.19
CA ARG A 462 5.28 0.70 6.78
C ARG A 462 3.97 -0.08 6.66
N GLY A 463 3.07 0.43 5.86
CA GLY A 463 1.88 -0.29 5.55
C GLY A 463 0.71 -0.17 6.51
N ALA A 464 0.86 0.50 7.61
CA ALA A 464 -0.23 0.72 8.53
C ALA A 464 -0.99 2.00 8.19
N GLY A 465 -2.31 1.91 8.08
CA GLY A 465 -3.19 3.05 7.85
C GLY A 465 -4.43 2.72 7.01
N PRO A 466 -5.33 3.68 6.83
CA PRO A 466 -6.57 3.48 6.10
C PRO A 466 -6.35 3.01 4.66
N MET A 467 -7.26 2.19 4.15
CA MET A 467 -7.18 1.63 2.79
C MET A 467 -7.04 2.68 1.69
N ASP A 468 -7.68 3.81 1.85
CA ASP A 468 -7.66 4.91 0.88
C ASP A 468 -6.38 5.75 0.94
N ALA A 469 -5.57 5.58 1.95
CA ALA A 469 -4.24 6.18 2.07
C ALA A 469 -3.12 5.33 1.43
N SER A 470 -3.40 4.09 1.03
CA SER A 470 -2.41 3.19 0.45
C SER A 470 -2.01 3.60 -0.96
N ALA A 471 -0.72 3.86 -1.17
CA ALA A 471 -0.15 4.12 -2.49
C ALA A 471 -0.29 2.93 -3.44
N PHE A 472 -0.38 1.72 -2.90
CA PHE A 472 -0.54 0.47 -3.67
C PHE A 472 -2.00 -0.03 -3.69
N GLY A 473 -2.94 0.72 -3.14
CA GLY A 473 -4.36 0.36 -3.10
C GLY A 473 -4.67 -0.86 -2.24
N ARG A 474 -3.86 -1.16 -1.24
CA ARG A 474 -3.98 -2.34 -0.39
C ARG A 474 -4.50 -2.07 1.00
N GLY A 475 -4.78 -0.90 1.36
CA GLY A 475 -5.39 -0.66 2.65
C GLY A 475 -4.46 -0.49 3.82
N ALA A 476 -3.29 -0.86 3.86
CA ALA A 476 -2.42 -0.64 4.99
C ALA A 476 -1.42 0.46 4.68
N GLY A 477 -1.65 1.69 4.99
CA GLY A 477 -0.85 2.90 4.70
C GLY A 477 0.31 2.65 3.73
N GLU A 478 0.70 3.45 2.86
CA GLU A 478 1.71 3.23 1.81
C GLU A 478 1.83 1.81 1.19
N GLY A 479 0.93 0.89 1.55
CA GLY A 479 0.82 -0.43 0.95
C GLY A 479 1.85 -1.48 1.37
N PHE A 480 2.55 -1.29 2.47
CA PHE A 480 3.46 -2.27 3.05
C PHE A 480 2.79 -3.07 4.17
N GLY A 481 3.46 -4.14 4.61
CA GLY A 481 2.95 -5.11 5.56
C GLY A 481 2.77 -4.61 6.98
N VAL A 482 2.43 -5.54 7.83
CA VAL A 482 1.94 -5.24 9.19
C VAL A 482 2.81 -5.84 10.29
N HIS A 483 3.71 -6.77 9.96
CA HIS A 483 4.43 -7.57 10.96
C HIS A 483 5.52 -6.79 11.68
N ILE A 484 5.61 -6.94 12.99
CA ILE A 484 6.75 -6.49 13.79
C ILE A 484 7.84 -7.55 13.65
N CYS A 485 8.95 -7.17 13.06
CA CYS A 485 10.10 -8.05 12.84
C CYS A 485 11.25 -7.68 13.78
N THR A 486 11.72 -8.62 14.61
CA THR A 486 12.92 -8.44 15.42
C THR A 486 14.16 -8.80 14.60
N GLY A 487 15.11 -7.87 14.54
CA GLY A 487 16.30 -7.97 13.69
C GLY A 487 16.60 -6.67 12.96
N PRO A 488 17.37 -6.70 11.82
CA PRO A 488 17.96 -7.93 11.30
C PRO A 488 19.21 -8.37 12.03
N ILE A 489 19.45 -9.69 12.03
CA ILE A 489 20.66 -10.34 12.54
C ILE A 489 21.61 -10.56 11.36
N ALA A 490 22.79 -9.96 11.40
CA ALA A 490 23.83 -10.18 10.40
C ALA A 490 24.65 -11.41 10.74
N VAL A 491 24.82 -12.33 9.78
CA VAL A 491 25.64 -13.53 9.93
C VAL A 491 27.01 -13.30 9.29
N GLU A 492 28.06 -13.40 10.10
CA GLU A 492 29.44 -13.13 9.67
C GLU A 492 29.86 -14.04 8.51
N GLY A 493 30.34 -13.45 7.45
CA GLY A 493 30.86 -14.14 6.27
C GLY A 493 29.80 -14.72 5.33
N ALA A 494 28.51 -14.57 5.61
CA ALA A 494 27.45 -15.02 4.70
C ALA A 494 27.40 -14.16 3.42
N MET A 495 27.38 -14.82 2.28
CA MET A 495 27.39 -14.21 0.95
C MET A 495 26.24 -14.74 0.09
N PRO A 496 25.81 -13.98 -0.94
CA PRO A 496 24.80 -14.46 -1.88
C PRO A 496 25.18 -15.82 -2.48
N GLY A 497 24.21 -16.75 -2.45
CA GLY A 497 24.39 -18.15 -2.87
C GLY A 497 24.68 -19.12 -1.73
N ASP A 498 25.05 -18.63 -0.53
CA ASP A 498 25.14 -19.44 0.68
C ASP A 498 23.74 -19.78 1.22
N LEU A 499 23.68 -20.64 2.23
CA LEU A 499 22.45 -20.95 2.98
C LEU A 499 22.60 -20.57 4.45
N ILE A 500 21.52 -20.07 5.03
CA ILE A 500 21.37 -19.96 6.49
C ILE A 500 20.39 -21.03 6.95
N GLU A 501 20.85 -21.83 7.91
CA GLU A 501 20.01 -22.74 8.69
C GLU A 501 19.65 -22.06 10.00
N VAL A 502 18.37 -21.91 10.28
CA VAL A 502 17.85 -21.45 11.56
C VAL A 502 17.24 -22.65 12.28
N ARG A 503 17.85 -23.05 13.38
CA ARG A 503 17.35 -24.14 14.26
C ARG A 503 16.52 -23.51 15.36
N ILE A 504 15.26 -23.86 15.45
CA ILE A 504 14.34 -23.39 16.49
C ILE A 504 14.36 -24.38 17.63
N LEU A 505 15.05 -24.00 18.71
CA LEU A 505 15.31 -24.91 19.85
C LEU A 505 14.20 -24.82 20.88
N ASP A 506 13.70 -23.62 21.11
CA ASP A 506 12.61 -23.35 22.05
C ASP A 506 11.81 -22.12 21.54
N LEU A 507 10.52 -22.11 21.86
CA LEU A 507 9.64 -20.98 21.52
C LEU A 507 8.47 -20.99 22.49
N LYS A 508 8.36 -19.93 23.30
CA LYS A 508 7.39 -19.86 24.40
C LYS A 508 6.57 -18.57 24.30
N PRO A 509 5.26 -18.64 24.52
CA PRO A 509 4.44 -17.47 24.76
C PRO A 509 5.02 -16.60 25.87
N ARG A 510 5.09 -15.29 25.64
CA ARG A 510 5.50 -14.33 26.67
C ARG A 510 4.37 -14.15 27.66
N PRO A 511 4.64 -14.21 28.97
CA PRO A 511 3.63 -13.92 29.96
C PRO A 511 3.23 -12.43 29.90
N SER A 512 1.99 -12.15 30.30
CA SER A 512 1.54 -10.76 30.47
C SER A 512 2.40 -10.01 31.46
N GLY A 513 2.83 -8.81 31.12
CA GLY A 513 3.54 -7.91 32.03
C GLY A 513 2.63 -7.29 33.10
N ASN A 514 1.29 -7.30 32.88
CA ASN A 514 0.33 -6.73 33.80
C ASN A 514 0.13 -7.65 35.02
N PRO A 515 0.41 -7.19 36.26
CA PRO A 515 0.27 -8.00 37.46
C PRO A 515 -1.12 -8.63 37.68
N ARG A 516 -2.18 -8.07 37.06
CA ARG A 516 -3.54 -8.67 37.13
C ARG A 516 -3.64 -9.99 36.40
N PHE A 517 -2.73 -10.26 35.49
CA PHE A 517 -2.68 -11.46 34.66
C PHE A 517 -1.36 -12.21 34.81
N ALA A 518 -0.73 -12.07 35.96
CA ALA A 518 0.55 -12.73 36.24
C ALA A 518 0.51 -14.21 35.87
N ASP A 519 1.59 -14.68 35.26
CA ASP A 519 1.79 -16.08 34.82
C ASP A 519 0.87 -16.57 33.70
N LYS A 520 0.10 -15.65 33.07
CA LYS A 520 -0.76 -15.94 31.92
C LYS A 520 -0.20 -15.33 30.65
N SER A 521 -0.35 -16.03 29.56
CA SER A 521 -0.03 -15.52 28.22
C SER A 521 -1.31 -15.35 27.41
N PHE A 522 -1.32 -14.37 26.51
CA PHE A 522 -2.49 -14.07 25.71
C PHE A 522 -2.13 -13.90 24.24
N GLY A 523 -3.11 -14.15 23.39
CA GLY A 523 -3.02 -13.93 21.96
C GLY A 523 -4.35 -13.48 21.38
N SER A 524 -4.31 -12.95 20.19
CA SER A 524 -5.47 -12.47 19.43
C SER A 524 -5.62 -13.21 18.11
N ASN A 525 -6.84 -13.47 17.71
CA ASN A 525 -7.18 -13.88 16.35
C ASN A 525 -8.17 -12.88 15.77
N ALA A 526 -7.84 -12.30 14.63
CA ALA A 526 -8.66 -11.31 13.95
C ALA A 526 -9.20 -11.85 12.62
N ALA A 527 -10.46 -12.22 12.60
CA ALA A 527 -11.18 -12.58 11.39
C ALA A 527 -11.59 -11.29 10.65
N THR A 528 -10.79 -10.86 9.69
CA THR A 528 -10.83 -9.54 9.08
C THR A 528 -11.14 -9.56 7.59
N TYR A 529 -11.21 -8.37 6.97
CA TYR A 529 -11.56 -8.19 5.56
C TYR A 529 -10.55 -8.79 4.58
N TRP A 530 -9.28 -9.00 4.97
CA TRP A 530 -8.29 -9.68 4.12
C TRP A 530 -8.38 -11.20 4.20
N GLY A 531 -9.15 -11.75 5.14
CA GLY A 531 -9.37 -13.19 5.25
C GLY A 531 -10.08 -13.75 4.02
N PHE A 532 -9.73 -15.00 3.66
CA PHE A 532 -10.33 -15.72 2.53
C PHE A 532 -11.85 -15.83 2.62
N HIS A 533 -12.39 -15.90 3.84
CA HIS A 533 -13.81 -16.04 4.15
C HIS A 533 -14.64 -14.78 3.88
N TYR A 534 -14.01 -13.59 3.87
CA TYR A 534 -14.71 -12.32 4.07
C TYR A 534 -15.58 -11.89 2.89
N ARG A 535 -15.20 -12.19 1.66
CA ARG A 535 -15.87 -11.63 0.47
C ARG A 535 -17.29 -12.14 0.29
N ASP A 536 -17.49 -13.45 0.35
CA ASP A 536 -18.72 -14.11 -0.04
C ASP A 536 -19.08 -15.34 0.79
N LEU A 537 -18.23 -15.78 1.73
CA LEU A 537 -18.49 -16.97 2.55
C LEU A 537 -19.21 -16.68 3.86
N LEU A 538 -19.32 -15.39 4.27
CA LEU A 538 -20.06 -15.02 5.46
C LEU A 538 -21.59 -14.99 5.21
N THR A 539 -22.34 -15.45 6.22
CA THR A 539 -23.78 -15.20 6.33
C THR A 539 -24.07 -13.80 6.81
N GLU A 540 -25.35 -13.39 6.85
CA GLU A 540 -25.72 -12.06 7.37
C GLU A 540 -25.43 -11.89 8.89
N PRO A 541 -24.98 -10.72 9.34
CA PRO A 541 -24.60 -9.57 8.52
C PRO A 541 -23.24 -9.80 7.82
N LYS A 542 -23.19 -9.52 6.53
CA LYS A 542 -21.95 -9.56 5.74
C LYS A 542 -20.99 -8.47 6.19
N GLN A 543 -19.72 -8.62 5.83
CA GLN A 543 -18.66 -7.63 6.09
C GLN A 543 -18.50 -7.29 7.59
N ARG A 544 -18.61 -8.30 8.45
CA ARG A 544 -18.29 -8.18 9.88
C ARG A 544 -16.89 -8.67 10.15
N GLU A 545 -16.20 -7.96 11.00
CA GLU A 545 -14.86 -8.32 11.50
C GLU A 545 -15.00 -8.69 12.97
N VAL A 546 -14.33 -9.77 13.36
CA VAL A 546 -14.45 -10.33 14.71
C VAL A 546 -13.06 -10.62 15.25
N ILE A 547 -12.78 -10.07 16.41
CA ILE A 547 -11.53 -10.31 17.15
C ILE A 547 -11.84 -11.22 18.32
N THR A 548 -11.01 -12.24 18.53
CA THR A 548 -11.13 -13.18 19.65
C THR A 548 -9.82 -13.20 20.42
N ILE A 549 -9.91 -12.92 21.72
CA ILE A 549 -8.77 -12.95 22.64
C ILE A 549 -8.72 -14.33 23.28
N TYR A 550 -7.53 -14.92 23.26
CA TYR A 550 -7.23 -16.25 23.83
C TYR A 550 -6.27 -16.13 25.00
N GLU A 551 -6.52 -16.93 26.05
CA GLU A 551 -5.51 -17.27 27.05
C GLU A 551 -4.76 -18.51 26.54
N VAL A 552 -3.43 -18.45 26.55
CA VAL A 552 -2.54 -19.46 26.01
C VAL A 552 -1.76 -20.09 27.17
N GLU A 553 -1.91 -21.39 27.41
CA GLU A 553 -1.17 -22.09 28.42
C GLU A 553 0.30 -22.31 28.02
N ALA A 554 1.24 -21.91 28.87
CA ALA A 554 2.67 -21.98 28.60
C ALA A 554 3.33 -23.24 29.20
N SER A 555 2.74 -24.40 29.16
CA SER A 555 3.28 -25.69 29.64
C SER A 555 3.00 -26.09 31.10
N GLY A 556 2.34 -27.19 31.31
CA GLY A 556 2.02 -27.72 32.59
C GLY A 556 1.85 -29.26 32.62
N GLY A 557 2.69 -30.04 31.90
CA GLY A 557 2.68 -31.52 31.96
C GLY A 557 1.60 -32.19 31.09
N ARG A 558 0.70 -31.43 30.47
CA ARG A 558 -0.19 -31.83 29.36
C ARG A 558 0.24 -31.10 28.10
N GLN A 559 -0.26 -31.54 26.95
CA GLN A 559 -0.11 -30.75 25.74
C GLN A 559 -0.73 -29.36 25.99
N PRO A 560 0.00 -28.24 25.83
CA PRO A 560 -0.53 -26.91 26.06
C PRO A 560 -1.75 -26.62 25.18
N THR A 561 -2.74 -25.95 25.74
CA THR A 561 -3.95 -25.55 25.02
C THR A 561 -4.19 -24.05 25.11
N ALA A 562 -4.94 -23.51 24.18
CA ALA A 562 -5.45 -22.15 24.22
C ALA A 562 -6.99 -22.19 24.25
N HIS A 563 -7.59 -21.29 25.02
CA HIS A 563 -9.05 -21.15 25.11
C HIS A 563 -9.46 -19.69 24.95
N ALA A 564 -10.62 -19.46 24.34
CA ALA A 564 -11.13 -18.11 24.13
C ALA A 564 -11.57 -17.48 25.45
N VAL A 565 -11.09 -16.26 25.70
CA VAL A 565 -11.49 -15.46 26.86
C VAL A 565 -12.74 -14.64 26.55
N TYR A 566 -12.74 -13.97 25.42
CA TYR A 566 -13.89 -13.24 24.87
C TYR A 566 -13.67 -12.93 23.40
N SER A 567 -14.74 -12.57 22.70
CA SER A 567 -14.67 -11.98 21.37
C SER A 567 -15.43 -10.66 21.31
N TYR A 568 -15.14 -9.85 20.32
CA TYR A 568 -15.89 -8.65 20.00
C TYR A 568 -15.93 -8.41 18.50
N ARG A 569 -16.95 -7.68 18.03
CA ARG A 569 -16.97 -7.17 16.67
C ARG A 569 -16.23 -5.86 16.62
N TRP A 570 -15.45 -5.69 15.55
CA TRP A 570 -14.77 -4.43 15.32
C TRP A 570 -15.77 -3.28 15.24
N THR A 571 -15.48 -2.24 15.92
CA THR A 571 -16.15 -0.93 15.87
C THR A 571 -15.12 0.09 15.43
N GLU A 572 -15.55 1.21 14.88
CA GLU A 572 -14.63 2.28 14.49
C GLU A 572 -13.75 2.68 15.69
N GLN A 573 -12.45 2.64 15.48
CA GLN A 573 -11.43 3.07 16.43
C GLN A 573 -10.76 4.35 15.92
N VAL A 574 -10.22 5.15 16.84
CA VAL A 574 -9.45 6.35 16.51
C VAL A 574 -8.06 6.19 17.06
N ASP A 575 -7.05 6.26 16.20
CA ASP A 575 -5.67 6.16 16.63
C ASP A 575 -5.17 7.44 17.34
N PRO A 576 -4.04 7.39 18.03
CA PRO A 576 -3.48 8.57 18.73
C PRO A 576 -3.17 9.76 17.82
N SER A 577 -3.09 9.56 16.49
CA SER A 577 -2.95 10.63 15.50
C SER A 577 -4.31 11.20 15.03
N GLY A 578 -5.42 10.69 15.55
CA GLY A 578 -6.78 11.12 15.18
C GLY A 578 -7.29 10.51 13.87
N VAL A 579 -6.66 9.45 13.36
CA VAL A 579 -7.13 8.73 12.17
C VAL A 579 -8.24 7.75 12.57
N HIS A 580 -9.32 7.76 11.81
CA HIS A 580 -10.47 6.89 12.01
C HIS A 580 -10.34 5.58 11.24
N HIS A 581 -10.39 4.46 11.93
CA HIS A 581 -10.30 3.10 11.42
C HIS A 581 -11.67 2.41 11.49
N ALA A 582 -12.51 2.65 10.49
CA ALA A 582 -13.85 2.05 10.41
C ALA A 582 -13.81 0.53 10.16
N ARG A 583 -12.68 0.01 9.68
CA ARG A 583 -12.37 -1.41 9.52
C ARG A 583 -11.09 -1.73 10.27
N TYR A 584 -10.86 -3.00 10.52
CA TYR A 584 -9.59 -3.47 11.05
C TYR A 584 -8.52 -3.44 9.94
N ASP A 585 -8.12 -2.24 9.54
CA ASP A 585 -7.19 -1.98 8.44
C ASP A 585 -5.76 -1.68 8.93
N TYR A 586 -5.58 -1.67 10.24
CA TYR A 586 -4.31 -1.36 10.88
C TYR A 586 -4.13 -2.15 12.17
N PRO A 587 -3.49 -3.33 12.15
CA PRO A 587 -3.03 -3.97 13.38
C PRO A 587 -2.15 -3.01 14.20
N GLY A 588 -2.39 -2.96 15.49
CA GLY A 588 -1.67 -2.06 16.40
C GLY A 588 -2.35 -0.71 16.67
N VAL A 589 -3.54 -0.46 16.16
CA VAL A 589 -4.43 0.60 16.67
C VAL A 589 -4.90 0.20 18.07
N PRO A 590 -4.71 1.05 19.10
CA PRO A 590 -5.24 0.76 20.43
C PRO A 590 -6.77 0.65 20.39
N VAL A 591 -7.32 -0.46 20.84
CA VAL A 591 -8.76 -0.66 20.92
C VAL A 591 -9.29 0.00 22.19
N ASP A 592 -10.20 0.97 22.03
CA ASP A 592 -10.90 1.59 23.16
C ASP A 592 -11.93 0.60 23.74
N PRO A 593 -11.74 0.12 24.99
CA PRO A 593 -12.65 -0.82 25.64
C PRO A 593 -14.09 -0.31 25.77
N ALA A 594 -14.31 1.00 25.72
CA ALA A 594 -15.64 1.60 25.84
C ALA A 594 -16.45 1.50 24.54
N THR A 595 -15.80 1.29 23.41
CA THR A 595 -16.43 1.22 22.09
C THR A 595 -16.83 -0.19 21.68
N ILE A 596 -16.30 -1.23 22.35
CA ILE A 596 -16.52 -2.63 22.02
C ILE A 596 -17.47 -3.32 22.99
N GLN A 597 -18.23 -4.28 22.46
CA GLN A 597 -19.06 -5.17 23.29
C GLN A 597 -18.41 -6.56 23.36
N ARG A 598 -17.84 -6.88 24.54
CA ARG A 598 -17.23 -8.18 24.80
C ARG A 598 -18.26 -9.29 24.94
N ASN A 599 -18.09 -10.35 24.19
CA ASN A 599 -18.85 -11.60 24.30
C ASN A 599 -17.99 -12.66 24.98
N TYR A 600 -18.29 -12.95 26.24
CA TYR A 600 -17.60 -13.98 27.03
C TYR A 600 -18.18 -15.39 26.79
N ASP A 601 -19.22 -15.51 25.99
CA ASP A 601 -19.87 -16.77 25.63
C ASP A 601 -19.42 -17.22 24.23
N VAL A 602 -18.09 -17.31 24.02
CA VAL A 602 -17.47 -17.65 22.74
C VAL A 602 -16.68 -18.94 22.86
N LEU A 603 -16.81 -19.84 21.88
CA LEU A 603 -16.07 -21.11 21.80
C LEU A 603 -16.08 -21.94 23.09
N ARG A 604 -17.24 -22.02 23.76
CA ARG A 604 -17.39 -22.81 24.97
C ARG A 604 -17.01 -24.28 24.73
N ASN A 605 -16.22 -24.83 25.66
CA ASN A 605 -15.72 -26.22 25.58
C ASN A 605 -14.83 -26.50 24.36
N VAL A 606 -14.17 -25.49 23.82
CA VAL A 606 -13.16 -25.63 22.77
C VAL A 606 -11.79 -25.32 23.34
N GLU A 607 -10.91 -26.31 23.30
CA GLU A 607 -9.50 -26.19 23.62
C GLU A 607 -8.69 -26.39 22.34
N ILE A 608 -7.86 -25.40 22.00
CA ILE A 608 -7.05 -25.40 20.78
C ILE A 608 -5.64 -25.87 21.17
N PRO A 609 -5.10 -26.95 20.56
CA PRO A 609 -3.73 -27.37 20.82
C PRO A 609 -2.74 -26.24 20.46
N VAL A 610 -1.86 -25.87 21.39
CA VAL A 610 -0.82 -24.87 21.16
C VAL A 610 0.30 -25.49 20.32
N ARG A 611 0.67 -24.80 19.24
CA ARG A 611 1.73 -25.14 18.29
C ARG A 611 2.56 -23.88 18.04
N PRO A 612 3.40 -23.47 19.00
CA PRO A 612 4.14 -22.23 18.89
C PRO A 612 5.07 -22.28 17.68
N HIS A 613 5.02 -21.25 16.85
CA HIS A 613 5.84 -21.17 15.65
C HIS A 613 6.01 -19.72 15.19
N PHE A 614 6.98 -19.49 14.32
CA PHE A 614 7.11 -18.23 13.63
C PHE A 614 6.31 -18.26 12.33
N GLY A 615 5.39 -17.32 12.14
CA GLY A 615 4.79 -17.04 10.83
C GLY A 615 5.83 -16.47 9.88
N LEU A 616 6.67 -15.54 10.38
CA LEU A 616 7.68 -14.87 9.59
C LEU A 616 9.12 -15.23 10.00
N ILE A 617 9.86 -15.86 9.08
CA ILE A 617 11.31 -16.05 9.11
C ILE A 617 11.87 -15.63 7.75
N ALA A 618 12.63 -14.53 7.70
CA ALA A 618 13.11 -13.97 6.45
C ALA A 618 14.58 -13.61 6.47
N LEU A 619 15.25 -13.84 5.36
CA LEU A 619 16.50 -13.15 5.03
C LEU A 619 16.15 -11.89 4.23
N ALA A 620 17.02 -10.88 4.22
CA ALA A 620 16.78 -9.70 3.40
C ALA A 620 16.83 -10.06 1.90
N PRO A 621 15.83 -9.68 1.11
CA PRO A 621 15.84 -9.88 -0.32
C PRO A 621 16.87 -8.96 -1.02
N ALA A 622 17.33 -9.36 -2.20
CA ALA A 622 18.25 -8.57 -3.01
C ALA A 622 17.64 -7.28 -3.60
N TYR A 623 16.33 -7.10 -3.46
CA TYR A 623 15.59 -5.94 -3.94
C TYR A 623 16.13 -4.63 -3.36
N GLN A 624 16.18 -3.56 -4.17
CA GLN A 624 16.81 -2.29 -3.78
C GLN A 624 15.93 -1.44 -2.84
N GLY A 625 14.62 -1.67 -2.84
CA GLY A 625 13.66 -0.91 -2.05
C GLY A 625 13.29 -1.60 -0.73
N LEU A 626 12.24 -1.09 -0.13
CA LEU A 626 11.53 -1.74 0.96
C LEU A 626 10.64 -2.84 0.40
N VAL A 627 10.65 -4.00 1.02
CA VAL A 627 9.83 -5.14 0.63
C VAL A 627 8.78 -5.38 1.68
N ASP A 628 7.54 -5.50 1.22
CA ASP A 628 6.39 -5.82 2.04
C ASP A 628 6.60 -7.09 2.87
N SER A 629 6.34 -7.03 4.17
CA SER A 629 6.51 -8.17 5.07
C SER A 629 5.44 -9.25 4.90
N VAL A 630 4.33 -8.96 4.19
CA VAL A 630 3.20 -9.90 4.05
C VAL A 630 3.47 -10.99 3.02
N PRO A 631 3.83 -10.73 1.75
CA PRO A 631 4.03 -11.81 0.78
C PRO A 631 5.35 -12.55 0.99
N PRO A 632 5.33 -13.88 1.24
CA PRO A 632 6.54 -14.70 1.29
C PRO A 632 7.12 -14.95 -0.12
N ALA A 633 8.41 -15.31 -0.18
CA ALA A 633 9.08 -15.72 -1.41
C ALA A 633 10.30 -16.61 -1.15
N ALA A 634 11.19 -16.74 -2.12
CA ALA A 634 12.41 -17.55 -2.03
C ALA A 634 13.31 -17.20 -0.82
N TYR A 635 13.30 -15.94 -0.37
CA TYR A 635 14.06 -15.48 0.80
C TYR A 635 13.42 -15.86 2.15
N GLY A 636 12.32 -16.60 2.18
CA GLY A 636 11.45 -16.79 3.34
C GLY A 636 10.35 -15.75 3.39
N GLY A 637 10.18 -15.12 4.54
CA GLY A 637 9.12 -14.14 4.77
C GLY A 637 7.99 -14.73 5.62
N ASN A 638 6.78 -14.26 5.40
CA ASN A 638 5.59 -14.68 6.11
C ASN A 638 5.07 -16.01 5.54
N LEU A 639 5.65 -17.12 6.03
CA LEU A 639 5.41 -18.47 5.53
C LEU A 639 4.10 -19.06 6.06
N ASP A 640 3.71 -18.69 7.27
CA ASP A 640 2.55 -19.18 8.01
C ASP A 640 2.43 -20.70 7.94
N ASN A 641 3.50 -21.35 8.37
CA ASN A 641 3.55 -22.78 8.44
C ASN A 641 3.88 -23.21 9.88
N TRP A 642 2.91 -23.78 10.58
CA TRP A 642 3.05 -24.16 11.99
C TRP A 642 4.17 -25.19 12.27
N ARG A 643 4.84 -25.69 11.21
CA ARG A 643 6.00 -26.58 11.33
C ARG A 643 7.30 -25.82 11.57
N THR A 644 7.29 -24.48 11.56
CA THR A 644 8.42 -23.62 11.96
C THR A 644 8.44 -23.38 13.48
N GLY A 645 8.23 -24.43 14.25
CA GLY A 645 8.20 -24.42 15.70
C GLY A 645 9.40 -25.13 16.35
N PRO A 646 9.40 -25.34 17.69
CA PRO A 646 10.46 -25.98 18.40
C PRO A 646 10.79 -27.37 17.86
N GLY A 647 12.09 -27.69 17.74
CA GLY A 647 12.60 -28.94 17.16
C GLY A 647 12.69 -28.95 15.64
N SER A 648 12.28 -27.90 14.98
CA SER A 648 12.45 -27.73 13.53
C SER A 648 13.69 -26.93 13.18
N ARG A 649 14.07 -27.00 11.90
CA ARG A 649 15.04 -26.12 11.26
C ARG A 649 14.57 -25.69 9.89
N ILE A 650 14.93 -24.48 9.51
CA ILE A 650 14.63 -23.94 8.20
C ILE A 650 15.89 -23.51 7.49
N PHE A 651 16.01 -23.87 6.21
CA PHE A 651 17.10 -23.49 5.33
C PHE A 651 16.61 -22.39 4.38
N LEU A 652 17.34 -21.29 4.32
CA LEU A 652 17.00 -20.11 3.54
C LEU A 652 18.17 -19.70 2.64
N PRO A 653 17.96 -19.47 1.34
CA PRO A 653 18.99 -19.00 0.43
C PRO A 653 19.37 -17.53 0.68
N VAL A 654 20.68 -17.29 0.82
CA VAL A 654 21.21 -15.94 1.05
C VAL A 654 21.20 -15.13 -0.26
N GLN A 655 20.62 -13.95 -0.22
CA GLN A 655 20.55 -13.03 -1.37
C GLN A 655 21.41 -11.78 -1.22
N VAL A 656 21.81 -11.43 0.01
CA VAL A 656 22.63 -10.23 0.32
C VAL A 656 23.75 -10.58 1.28
N PRO A 657 24.87 -9.83 1.27
CA PRO A 657 25.95 -10.02 2.25
C PRO A 657 25.44 -9.90 3.68
N GLY A 658 25.87 -10.81 4.55
CA GLY A 658 25.41 -10.85 5.95
C GLY A 658 24.04 -11.50 6.15
N ALA A 659 23.38 -11.94 5.09
CA ALA A 659 22.07 -12.58 5.10
C ALA A 659 20.92 -11.71 5.67
N LEU A 660 21.14 -10.99 6.80
CA LEU A 660 20.20 -10.09 7.47
C LEU A 660 18.88 -10.80 7.85
N LEU A 661 18.99 -11.75 8.78
CA LEU A 661 17.87 -12.56 9.27
C LEU A 661 16.94 -11.72 10.15
N SER A 662 15.66 -11.76 9.89
CA SER A 662 14.59 -11.17 10.72
C SER A 662 13.56 -12.22 11.09
N LEU A 663 13.02 -12.13 12.30
CA LEU A 663 12.03 -13.03 12.89
C LEU A 663 10.82 -12.21 13.35
N GLY A 664 9.63 -12.69 13.12
CA GLY A 664 8.41 -11.97 13.51
C GLY A 664 7.19 -12.86 13.40
N ASP A 665 6.02 -12.21 13.56
CA ASP A 665 4.73 -12.88 13.40
C ASP A 665 4.62 -14.16 14.23
N PRO A 666 4.78 -14.04 15.56
CA PRO A 666 4.81 -15.22 16.44
C PRO A 666 3.39 -15.72 16.71
N HIS A 667 3.14 -16.98 16.42
CA HIS A 667 1.85 -17.65 16.55
C HIS A 667 1.82 -18.68 17.66
N ALA A 668 0.80 -18.62 18.53
CA ALA A 668 0.56 -19.67 19.52
C ALA A 668 -0.06 -20.92 18.88
N SER A 669 -0.92 -20.76 17.88
CA SER A 669 -1.48 -21.87 17.10
C SER A 669 -2.08 -21.35 15.79
N GLN A 670 -2.00 -22.19 14.77
CA GLN A 670 -2.55 -21.95 13.44
C GLN A 670 -3.08 -23.24 12.84
N GLY A 671 -4.19 -23.18 12.13
CA GLY A 671 -4.62 -24.23 11.20
C GLY A 671 -3.94 -24.05 9.84
N ASP A 672 -3.71 -25.14 9.11
CA ASP A 672 -3.31 -25.03 7.71
C ASP A 672 -4.33 -24.16 6.95
N SER A 673 -3.84 -23.29 6.07
CA SER A 673 -4.56 -22.29 5.25
C SER A 673 -4.80 -20.91 5.88
N GLU A 674 -4.80 -20.76 7.21
CA GLU A 674 -4.97 -19.47 7.91
C GLU A 674 -6.18 -18.65 7.42
N LEU A 675 -7.30 -19.27 7.20
CA LEU A 675 -8.44 -18.81 6.41
C LEU A 675 -9.03 -17.45 6.79
N CYS A 676 -8.98 -17.06 8.06
CA CYS A 676 -9.62 -15.82 8.50
C CYS A 676 -8.71 -14.59 8.48
N GLY A 677 -7.42 -14.75 8.16
CA GLY A 677 -6.48 -13.63 8.03
C GLY A 677 -5.36 -13.62 9.05
N THR A 678 -5.54 -14.29 10.19
CA THR A 678 -4.54 -14.41 11.26
C THR A 678 -4.62 -15.77 11.94
N ALA A 679 -3.54 -16.15 12.62
CA ALA A 679 -3.48 -17.26 13.56
C ALA A 679 -4.01 -16.83 14.95
N ILE A 680 -3.58 -17.50 16.03
CA ILE A 680 -3.57 -16.93 17.37
C ILE A 680 -2.25 -16.19 17.53
N GLU A 681 -2.28 -14.91 17.26
CA GLU A 681 -1.16 -13.99 17.30
C GLU A 681 -0.72 -13.74 18.74
N CYS A 682 0.50 -14.13 19.10
CA CYS A 682 0.95 -14.12 20.48
C CYS A 682 2.44 -13.78 20.57
N SER A 683 2.80 -12.75 21.35
CA SER A 683 4.20 -12.41 21.60
C SER A 683 4.97 -13.57 22.23
N MET A 684 6.22 -13.80 21.76
CA MET A 684 6.99 -14.96 22.15
C MET A 684 8.47 -14.66 22.42
N THR A 685 9.09 -15.53 23.21
CA THR A 685 10.54 -15.59 23.36
C THR A 685 11.04 -16.92 22.80
N ALA A 686 12.00 -16.84 21.89
CA ALA A 686 12.60 -17.98 21.21
C ALA A 686 14.06 -18.18 21.60
N LEU A 687 14.52 -19.43 21.62
CA LEU A 687 15.93 -19.79 21.55
C LEU A 687 16.20 -20.39 20.18
N ILE A 688 17.06 -19.75 19.39
CA ILE A 688 17.47 -20.23 18.08
C ILE A 688 18.98 -20.43 18.01
N GLN A 689 19.43 -21.30 17.10
CA GLN A 689 20.82 -21.41 16.67
C GLN A 689 20.91 -21.07 15.19
N VAL A 690 21.87 -20.20 14.83
CA VAL A 690 22.08 -19.77 13.45
C VAL A 690 23.31 -20.48 12.89
N VAL A 691 23.15 -21.22 11.79
CA VAL A 691 24.23 -21.96 11.14
C VAL A 691 24.39 -21.47 9.69
N HIS A 692 25.60 -21.12 9.33
CA HIS A 692 25.96 -20.67 7.99
C HIS A 692 26.56 -21.81 7.18
N HIS A 693 25.99 -22.13 6.05
CA HIS A 693 26.48 -23.11 5.09
C HIS A 693 27.00 -22.40 3.84
N ARG A 694 28.32 -22.45 3.64
CA ARG A 694 28.92 -21.87 2.44
C ARG A 694 28.55 -22.68 1.19
N ALA A 695 28.19 -22.01 0.09
CA ALA A 695 27.77 -22.64 -1.16
C ALA A 695 28.76 -23.75 -1.62
N ALA A 696 30.07 -23.51 -1.49
CA ALA A 696 31.11 -24.49 -1.88
C ALA A 696 31.11 -25.77 -1.04
N SER A 697 30.54 -25.77 0.16
CA SER A 697 30.49 -26.92 1.09
C SER A 697 29.11 -27.57 1.14
N VAL A 698 28.11 -27.01 0.51
CA VAL A 698 26.74 -27.56 0.51
C VAL A 698 26.67 -28.79 -0.39
N MET A 699 26.11 -29.86 0.13
CA MET A 699 25.90 -31.13 -0.57
C MET A 699 24.43 -31.32 -0.90
N ASP A 700 24.12 -32.24 -1.83
CA ASP A 700 22.74 -32.64 -2.09
C ASP A 700 22.07 -33.13 -0.77
N PRO A 701 20.80 -32.82 -0.51
CA PRO A 701 19.85 -32.15 -1.40
C PRO A 701 19.81 -30.62 -1.29
N LEU A 702 20.68 -30.02 -0.49
CA LEU A 702 20.68 -28.58 -0.21
C LEU A 702 21.44 -27.76 -1.26
N ARG A 703 22.22 -28.45 -2.13
CA ARG A 703 22.92 -27.77 -3.22
C ARG A 703 21.90 -27.09 -4.14
N ASP A 704 22.16 -25.85 -4.48
CA ASP A 704 21.29 -25.03 -5.35
C ASP A 704 19.86 -24.86 -4.81
N LEU A 705 19.69 -24.91 -3.48
CA LEU A 705 18.40 -24.64 -2.86
C LEU A 705 18.00 -23.17 -3.10
N ASP A 706 16.88 -22.97 -3.78
CA ASP A 706 16.35 -21.67 -4.20
C ASP A 706 14.97 -21.35 -3.59
N TYR A 707 14.61 -22.05 -2.51
CA TYR A 707 13.34 -21.89 -1.79
C TYR A 707 13.51 -22.22 -0.29
N PRO A 708 12.61 -21.76 0.58
CA PRO A 708 12.60 -22.16 1.98
C PRO A 708 12.32 -23.65 2.13
N LEU A 709 13.22 -24.38 2.79
CA LEU A 709 13.04 -25.79 3.14
C LEU A 709 12.94 -25.92 4.64
N ILE A 710 11.81 -26.41 5.15
CA ILE A 710 11.62 -26.71 6.57
C ILE A 710 11.92 -28.20 6.78
N GLU A 711 12.62 -28.50 7.84
CA GLU A 711 12.89 -29.86 8.26
C GLU A 711 12.56 -30.04 9.75
N THR A 712 11.72 -31.04 10.04
CA THR A 712 11.42 -31.49 11.39
C THR A 712 12.11 -32.84 11.65
N GLU A 713 11.97 -33.38 12.83
CA GLU A 713 12.45 -34.73 13.12
C GLU A 713 11.94 -35.77 12.11
N ASN A 714 10.68 -35.65 11.72
CA ASN A 714 9.96 -36.67 10.97
C ASN A 714 9.66 -36.31 9.50
N GLU A 715 9.86 -35.04 9.08
CA GLU A 715 9.38 -34.56 7.81
C GLU A 715 10.37 -33.59 7.14
N TRP A 716 10.38 -33.58 5.81
CA TRP A 716 10.81 -32.44 5.01
C TRP A 716 9.55 -31.77 4.47
N VAL A 717 9.49 -30.45 4.63
CA VAL A 717 8.35 -29.62 4.20
C VAL A 717 8.84 -28.60 3.18
N ILE A 718 8.38 -28.75 1.97
CA ILE A 718 8.82 -27.97 0.82
C ILE A 718 7.77 -26.92 0.51
N MET A 719 8.16 -25.65 0.59
CA MET A 719 7.25 -24.53 0.34
C MET A 719 7.19 -24.19 -1.15
N GLY A 720 5.97 -24.14 -1.69
CA GLY A 720 5.67 -23.61 -3.00
C GLY A 720 4.81 -22.37 -2.89
N PHE A 721 5.03 -21.40 -3.78
CA PHE A 721 4.28 -20.14 -3.81
C PHE A 721 3.65 -19.91 -5.18
N SER A 722 2.60 -19.10 -5.23
CA SER A 722 2.03 -18.70 -6.52
C SER A 722 3.08 -18.10 -7.45
N HIS A 723 3.96 -17.29 -6.89
CA HIS A 723 5.10 -16.67 -7.54
C HIS A 723 6.34 -16.91 -6.68
N PRO A 724 7.20 -17.89 -7.01
CA PRO A 724 8.39 -18.23 -6.23
C PRO A 724 9.33 -17.04 -5.94
N ASP A 725 9.49 -16.16 -6.90
CA ASP A 725 10.25 -14.90 -6.76
C ASP A 725 9.44 -13.74 -7.36
N TYR A 726 8.32 -13.40 -6.69
CA TYR A 726 7.38 -12.41 -7.21
C TYR A 726 8.04 -11.06 -7.51
N LEU A 727 9.07 -10.67 -6.75
CA LEU A 727 9.80 -9.41 -6.95
C LEU A 727 10.51 -9.35 -8.31
N LYS A 728 10.91 -10.51 -8.87
CA LYS A 728 11.48 -10.59 -10.22
C LYS A 728 10.43 -10.90 -11.28
N GLU A 729 9.47 -11.78 -10.96
CA GLU A 729 8.50 -12.29 -11.92
C GLU A 729 7.46 -11.25 -12.34
N LEU A 730 7.03 -10.38 -11.42
CA LEU A 730 5.93 -9.44 -11.63
C LEU A 730 6.37 -8.01 -11.96
N GLY A 731 7.69 -7.76 -12.10
CA GLY A 731 8.24 -6.50 -12.58
C GLY A 731 8.15 -5.36 -11.56
N GLU A 732 8.02 -4.13 -12.02
CA GLU A 732 8.08 -2.93 -11.19
C GLU A 732 6.96 -2.84 -10.15
N ASP A 733 5.77 -3.30 -10.49
CA ASP A 733 4.58 -3.30 -9.62
C ASP A 733 4.43 -4.61 -8.82
N ALA A 734 5.48 -5.41 -8.70
CA ALA A 734 5.44 -6.74 -8.10
C ALA A 734 4.72 -6.81 -6.75
N GLN A 735 4.98 -5.84 -5.87
CA GLN A 735 4.42 -5.81 -4.52
C GLN A 735 2.91 -5.53 -4.48
N SER A 736 2.36 -4.97 -5.55
CA SER A 736 0.92 -4.76 -5.70
C SER A 736 0.28 -5.88 -6.55
N GLU A 737 0.99 -6.36 -7.58
CA GLU A 737 0.47 -7.36 -8.50
C GLU A 737 0.37 -8.76 -7.86
N VAL A 738 1.26 -9.10 -6.93
CA VAL A 738 1.21 -10.38 -6.21
C VAL A 738 -0.12 -10.63 -5.50
N TYR A 739 -0.75 -9.59 -4.96
CA TYR A 739 -2.08 -9.69 -4.32
C TYR A 739 -3.24 -9.92 -5.30
N LYS A 740 -3.03 -9.63 -6.57
CA LYS A 740 -4.06 -9.75 -7.62
C LYS A 740 -3.96 -11.05 -8.41
N GLN A 741 -2.73 -11.58 -8.53
CA GLN A 741 -2.43 -12.67 -9.46
C GLN A 741 -2.20 -14.02 -8.75
N SER A 742 -2.21 -14.06 -7.42
CA SER A 742 -1.97 -15.30 -6.69
C SER A 742 -3.10 -16.31 -6.82
N SER A 743 -2.73 -17.57 -6.90
CA SER A 743 -3.67 -18.69 -6.95
C SER A 743 -3.11 -19.95 -6.28
N ILE A 744 -4.00 -20.74 -5.70
CA ILE A 744 -3.64 -22.03 -5.10
C ILE A 744 -3.10 -23.00 -6.16
N ASP A 745 -3.63 -22.99 -7.39
CA ASP A 745 -3.14 -23.85 -8.47
C ASP A 745 -1.68 -23.53 -8.83
N ALA A 746 -1.31 -22.25 -8.92
CA ALA A 746 0.07 -21.86 -9.19
C ALA A 746 1.01 -22.30 -8.06
N ALA A 747 0.62 -22.09 -6.80
CA ALA A 747 1.39 -22.54 -5.64
C ALA A 747 1.54 -24.07 -5.57
N MET A 748 0.48 -24.83 -5.90
CA MET A 748 0.50 -26.28 -5.99
C MET A 748 1.50 -26.77 -7.04
N ARG A 749 1.49 -26.15 -8.23
CA ARG A 749 2.44 -26.47 -9.31
C ARG A 749 3.89 -26.21 -8.91
N ASP A 750 4.13 -25.14 -8.18
CA ASP A 750 5.45 -24.80 -7.67
C ASP A 750 5.90 -25.80 -6.60
N ALA A 751 5.06 -26.09 -5.62
CA ALA A 751 5.34 -27.12 -4.60
C ALA A 751 5.64 -28.48 -5.22
N PHE A 752 4.86 -28.89 -6.22
CA PHE A 752 5.06 -30.15 -6.95
C PHE A 752 6.43 -30.17 -7.64
N ARG A 753 6.82 -29.12 -8.39
CA ARG A 753 8.11 -29.07 -9.09
C ARG A 753 9.29 -29.15 -8.11
N LYS A 754 9.20 -28.44 -6.99
CA LYS A 754 10.22 -28.41 -5.94
C LYS A 754 10.33 -29.76 -5.22
N ALA A 755 9.19 -30.37 -4.84
CA ALA A 755 9.15 -31.66 -4.18
C ALA A 755 9.68 -32.78 -5.09
N ARG A 756 9.32 -32.76 -6.39
CA ARG A 756 9.88 -33.66 -7.38
C ARG A 756 11.42 -33.52 -7.49
N ARG A 757 11.93 -32.29 -7.64
CA ARG A 757 13.35 -31.98 -7.70
C ARG A 757 14.05 -32.48 -6.43
N PHE A 758 13.49 -32.23 -5.25
CA PHE A 758 14.04 -32.68 -3.98
C PHE A 758 14.14 -34.19 -3.92
N LEU A 759 13.11 -34.94 -4.30
CA LEU A 759 13.13 -36.41 -4.29
C LEU A 759 14.19 -37.00 -5.26
N MET A 760 14.29 -36.40 -6.44
CA MET A 760 15.30 -36.81 -7.43
C MET A 760 16.74 -36.55 -6.94
N THR A 761 17.00 -35.44 -6.26
CA THR A 761 18.34 -35.10 -5.73
C THR A 761 18.63 -35.76 -4.41
N ALA A 762 17.71 -35.70 -3.42
CA ALA A 762 17.92 -36.22 -2.08
C ALA A 762 17.92 -37.77 -2.02
N LYS A 763 17.10 -38.41 -2.84
CA LYS A 763 16.86 -39.85 -2.81
C LYS A 763 17.31 -40.55 -4.10
N ARG A 764 17.85 -39.79 -5.05
CA ARG A 764 18.34 -40.29 -6.36
C ARG A 764 17.26 -41.05 -7.15
N LEU A 765 15.99 -40.69 -6.97
CA LEU A 765 14.87 -41.27 -7.70
C LEU A 765 14.90 -40.77 -9.16
N SER A 766 14.47 -41.60 -10.08
CA SER A 766 14.08 -41.16 -11.42
C SER A 766 12.83 -40.25 -11.34
N GLU A 767 12.57 -39.50 -12.40
CA GLU A 767 11.39 -38.63 -12.44
C GLU A 767 10.07 -39.43 -12.28
N ASP A 768 9.98 -40.60 -12.94
CA ASP A 768 8.79 -41.45 -12.87
C ASP A 768 8.56 -42.02 -11.45
N GLU A 769 9.63 -42.43 -10.77
CA GLU A 769 9.55 -42.85 -9.36
C GLU A 769 9.14 -41.71 -8.44
N ALA A 770 9.73 -40.52 -8.64
CA ALA A 770 9.38 -39.34 -7.87
C ALA A 770 7.90 -38.94 -8.07
N ILE A 771 7.39 -38.94 -9.32
CA ILE A 771 5.98 -38.64 -9.63
C ILE A 771 5.07 -39.67 -8.96
N SER A 772 5.39 -40.96 -9.04
CA SER A 772 4.63 -42.03 -8.39
C SER A 772 4.59 -41.80 -6.87
N LEU A 773 5.75 -41.54 -6.25
CA LEU A 773 5.86 -41.33 -4.81
C LEU A 773 5.10 -40.08 -4.35
N LEU A 774 5.14 -38.98 -5.12
CA LEU A 774 4.37 -37.77 -4.84
C LEU A 774 2.87 -38.03 -4.74
N SER A 775 2.36 -38.97 -5.51
CA SER A 775 0.93 -39.31 -5.50
C SER A 775 0.50 -40.23 -4.36
N VAL A 776 1.37 -41.13 -3.93
CA VAL A 776 0.99 -42.20 -2.99
C VAL A 776 1.53 -41.98 -1.57
N GLY A 777 2.49 -41.10 -1.39
CA GLY A 777 3.18 -40.92 -0.09
C GLY A 777 3.43 -39.49 0.35
N VAL A 778 3.23 -38.48 -0.49
CA VAL A 778 3.47 -37.07 -0.14
C VAL A 778 2.14 -36.33 0.00
N ASP A 779 1.94 -35.71 1.15
CA ASP A 779 0.76 -34.88 1.39
C ASP A 779 1.02 -33.43 0.92
N PHE A 780 0.06 -32.87 0.19
CA PHE A 780 0.06 -31.47 -0.19
C PHE A 780 -1.03 -30.73 0.58
N GLY A 781 -0.66 -29.65 1.23
CA GLY A 781 -1.56 -28.81 2.01
C GLY A 781 -1.40 -27.33 1.66
N VAL A 782 -2.45 -26.54 1.87
CA VAL A 782 -2.39 -25.09 1.73
C VAL A 782 -1.83 -24.52 3.02
N SER A 783 -0.71 -23.80 2.96
CA SER A 783 -0.10 -23.17 4.15
C SER A 783 -0.89 -21.96 4.57
N GLN A 784 -1.14 -21.04 3.62
CA GLN A 784 -1.93 -19.83 3.81
C GLN A 784 -2.52 -19.33 2.48
N VAL A 785 -3.61 -18.60 2.58
CA VAL A 785 -4.33 -17.97 1.44
C VAL A 785 -4.64 -16.49 1.70
N VAL A 786 -3.88 -15.86 2.60
CA VAL A 786 -4.13 -14.49 3.09
C VAL A 786 -2.96 -13.54 2.87
N ASN A 787 -1.78 -14.07 2.51
CA ASN A 787 -0.53 -13.30 2.41
C ASN A 787 -0.23 -12.73 1.03
N GLY A 788 -1.21 -12.53 0.20
CA GLY A 788 -0.96 -12.01 -1.15
C GLY A 788 -0.25 -13.01 -2.07
N ASN A 789 0.83 -13.67 -1.65
CA ASN A 789 1.48 -14.76 -2.38
C ASN A 789 1.12 -16.11 -1.74
N TYR A 790 0.08 -16.76 -2.23
CA TYR A 790 -0.46 -17.97 -1.63
C TYR A 790 0.56 -19.09 -1.55
N GLY A 791 0.51 -19.84 -0.44
CA GLY A 791 1.44 -20.91 -0.13
C GLY A 791 0.81 -22.30 -0.14
N VAL A 792 1.51 -23.25 -0.74
CA VAL A 792 1.22 -24.67 -0.66
C VAL A 792 2.50 -25.39 -0.20
N HIS A 793 2.36 -26.30 0.74
CA HIS A 793 3.48 -27.13 1.17
C HIS A 793 3.31 -28.59 0.72
N ALA A 794 4.45 -29.25 0.44
CA ALA A 794 4.55 -30.67 0.24
C ALA A 794 5.26 -31.30 1.44
N ILE A 795 4.63 -32.26 2.10
CA ILE A 795 5.11 -32.96 3.30
C ILE A 795 5.63 -34.33 2.91
N ILE A 796 6.95 -34.48 2.99
CA ILE A 796 7.66 -35.74 2.69
C ILE A 796 8.07 -36.36 4.02
N ARG A 797 7.41 -37.47 4.40
CA ARG A 797 7.73 -38.17 5.66
C ARG A 797 9.01 -38.97 5.52
N LYS A 798 9.96 -38.74 6.46
CA LYS A 798 11.27 -39.42 6.46
C LYS A 798 11.12 -40.93 6.62
N ALA A 799 10.11 -41.40 7.35
CA ALA A 799 9.83 -42.81 7.57
C ALA A 799 9.48 -43.61 6.29
N MET A 800 9.19 -42.94 5.17
CA MET A 800 8.99 -43.63 3.91
C MET A 800 10.27 -44.21 3.32
N PHE A 801 11.43 -43.74 3.78
CA PHE A 801 12.72 -44.17 3.25
C PHE A 801 13.41 -45.11 4.26
N THR A 802 13.46 -46.38 3.94
CA THR A 802 14.29 -47.35 4.67
C THR A 802 15.75 -47.11 4.25
N SER A 803 16.62 -46.83 5.18
CA SER A 803 18.01 -46.43 5.01
C SER A 803 18.79 -47.35 4.06
#